data_060ae0ca4257f19c7fa89aff98d2047a
#
_entry.id   060ae0ca4257f19c7fa89aff98d2047a
#
_cell.length_a   1.000
_cell.length_b   1.000
_cell.length_c   1.000
_cell.angle_alpha   90.00
_cell.angle_beta   90.00
_cell.angle_gamma   90.00
#
_symmetry.space_group_name_H-M   'P 1'
#
loop_
_entity.id
_entity.type
_entity.pdbx_description
1 polymer ?
#
loop_
_entity_poly.entity_id
_entity_poly.type
_entity_poly.pdbx_seq_one_letter_code
_entity_poly.pdbx_strand_id
1 'polypeptide(L)'
;MNSINHWADAFEAMPEQQFFKLIRLYLGEIQTPYNKQRLISQLASFIKTPEHTQSILSYLDEKDVSFLTAISLIPNATQQMILDFFSGTNTSEIFAELISLSERLIIYTTKDKYSDTVFYHINPLLSEPLQKYLSIKSIFPENEVSEPSKEDTFSLSPNFLASFISYIQSNKLGCKNDGSIKKTDLTKLQEIFSEQITCLQPLVNAFINLSLIIDDGKAFSINKVRVEAFSKLSQIEQYSLLTISSCCKFSRENLRKQAQLLVNALNSIPETGFSTKEILRLIVLAGTHTEEGSAFGAKSRFSQILEKVSATENEGKNNTFINATILEEIIESAITFGLLKFAGKTKDGLKIYTKNQLPQLLDSSIQIPRVLNLDSTFTATLMPGLSLDFLLPLTSFLSIKKSGIVTEFEITRQSVSSSFDKGWNPKSIFEELEKFTHYELPQNFKINIQEWYKSYDSARLFCGYVLKVTDSNIAIAENNPKIKKYIKEKLADGIYLLDIPVNSEIKTFIKESGFDFLGCVQQSEPPIEQNGFPKIFNNSSIFSSINSIYTNKPQQTISVSDSRKKINYLKDIVLSKQLDKQQKESLLHKISNRLIISEEQLNNTSVRIEILEAEGMDFAGKIHLVETAIKEDDMMELTFPNVDSNGFFTIVGTPLGIAKQPGEAFLKFQIEPSKEIENFLISKITHLRRIHF
;
A
#
# COMPACT_ATOMS: atom_id res chain seq x y z
N MET A 1 18.81 -16.57 -22.30
CA MET A 1 19.82 -15.68 -22.91
C MET A 1 20.94 -15.46 -21.90
N ASN A 2 22.18 -15.41 -22.32
CA ASN A 2 23.28 -15.21 -21.38
C ASN A 2 23.22 -13.76 -20.87
N SER A 3 23.22 -13.51 -19.57
CA SER A 3 23.11 -12.18 -18.97
C SER A 3 24.16 -11.18 -19.47
N ILE A 4 25.33 -11.70 -19.87
CA ILE A 4 26.41 -10.91 -20.49
C ILE A 4 25.99 -10.37 -21.86
N ASN A 5 25.28 -11.16 -22.67
CA ASN A 5 24.79 -10.69 -23.97
C ASN A 5 23.76 -9.57 -23.81
N HIS A 6 22.86 -9.71 -22.82
CA HIS A 6 21.88 -8.69 -22.52
C HIS A 6 22.53 -7.35 -22.08
N TRP A 7 23.63 -7.42 -21.32
CA TRP A 7 24.42 -6.25 -20.96
C TRP A 7 25.09 -5.63 -22.21
N ALA A 8 25.68 -6.44 -23.06
CA ALA A 8 26.32 -5.98 -24.30
C ALA A 8 25.30 -5.31 -25.24
N ASP A 9 24.13 -5.92 -25.42
CA ASP A 9 23.03 -5.38 -26.23
C ASP A 9 22.55 -4.02 -25.69
N ALA A 10 22.50 -3.83 -24.37
CA ALA A 10 22.15 -2.56 -23.74
C ALA A 10 23.16 -1.45 -24.07
N PHE A 11 24.46 -1.78 -24.03
CA PHE A 11 25.52 -0.84 -24.40
C PHE A 11 25.56 -0.56 -25.93
N GLU A 12 25.23 -1.55 -26.76
CA GLU A 12 25.12 -1.36 -28.21
C GLU A 12 23.96 -0.42 -28.56
N ALA A 13 22.84 -0.52 -27.82
CA ALA A 13 21.66 0.34 -27.99
C ALA A 13 21.84 1.76 -27.43
N MET A 14 22.89 2.00 -26.63
CA MET A 14 23.14 3.32 -26.03
C MET A 14 23.42 4.38 -27.11
N PRO A 15 22.94 5.64 -26.95
CA PRO A 15 23.25 6.74 -27.84
C PRO A 15 24.77 6.91 -28.01
N GLU A 16 25.21 7.19 -29.25
CA GLU A 16 26.64 7.22 -29.56
C GLU A 16 27.44 8.20 -28.70
N GLN A 17 26.89 9.38 -28.43
CA GLN A 17 27.57 10.39 -27.61
C GLN A 17 27.83 9.86 -26.19
N GLN A 18 26.82 9.29 -25.55
CA GLN A 18 26.92 8.74 -24.20
C GLN A 18 27.90 7.55 -24.19
N PHE A 19 27.77 6.64 -25.16
CA PHE A 19 28.66 5.48 -25.29
C PHE A 19 30.11 5.90 -25.39
N PHE A 20 30.43 6.86 -26.25
CA PHE A 20 31.83 7.28 -26.43
C PHE A 20 32.38 8.07 -25.25
N LYS A 21 31.56 8.83 -24.52
CA LYS A 21 31.98 9.47 -23.27
C LYS A 21 32.39 8.42 -22.24
N LEU A 22 31.57 7.40 -22.08
CA LEU A 22 31.84 6.30 -21.15
C LEU A 22 33.07 5.48 -21.54
N ILE A 23 33.21 5.12 -22.80
CA ILE A 23 34.40 4.39 -23.29
C ILE A 23 35.67 5.21 -23.06
N ARG A 24 35.66 6.51 -23.36
CA ARG A 24 36.84 7.36 -23.11
C ARG A 24 37.19 7.48 -21.64
N LEU A 25 36.18 7.48 -20.76
CA LEU A 25 36.40 7.53 -19.33
C LEU A 25 37.21 6.32 -18.81
N TYR A 26 36.94 5.13 -19.34
CA TYR A 26 37.52 3.89 -18.87
C TYR A 26 38.68 3.37 -19.73
N LEU A 27 38.58 3.49 -21.04
CA LEU A 27 39.58 2.92 -21.98
C LEU A 27 40.50 3.99 -22.62
N GLY A 28 40.18 5.28 -22.45
CA GLY A 28 40.96 6.37 -23.03
C GLY A 28 40.65 6.63 -24.51
N GLU A 29 41.65 6.95 -25.34
CA GLU A 29 41.46 7.33 -26.76
C GLU A 29 40.91 6.20 -27.61
N ILE A 30 39.90 6.55 -28.43
CA ILE A 30 39.28 5.64 -29.37
C ILE A 30 39.99 5.78 -30.73
N GLN A 31 40.60 4.71 -31.17
CA GLN A 31 41.23 4.66 -32.50
C GLN A 31 40.18 4.53 -33.61
N THR A 32 40.35 5.31 -34.68
CA THR A 32 39.50 5.23 -35.88
C THR A 32 40.17 4.38 -36.95
N PRO A 33 39.46 3.47 -37.69
CA PRO A 33 38.01 3.20 -37.57
C PRO A 33 37.67 2.37 -36.33
N TYR A 34 36.58 2.70 -35.65
CA TYR A 34 36.11 1.99 -34.46
C TYR A 34 35.03 0.94 -34.78
N ASN A 35 34.98 -0.11 -33.97
CA ASN A 35 33.92 -1.09 -33.96
C ASN A 35 33.29 -1.09 -32.54
N LYS A 36 32.00 -0.75 -32.43
CA LYS A 36 31.30 -0.63 -31.15
C LYS A 36 31.33 -1.93 -30.34
N GLN A 37 31.12 -3.09 -30.99
CA GLN A 37 31.16 -4.41 -30.32
C GLN A 37 32.57 -4.73 -29.81
N ARG A 38 33.64 -4.34 -30.54
CA ARG A 38 35.01 -4.49 -30.07
C ARG A 38 35.29 -3.65 -28.85
N LEU A 39 34.81 -2.41 -28.82
CA LEU A 39 34.93 -1.51 -27.66
C LEU A 39 34.18 -2.04 -26.43
N ILE A 40 32.99 -2.60 -26.63
CA ILE A 40 32.21 -3.26 -25.54
C ILE A 40 33.02 -4.48 -25.02
N SER A 41 33.61 -5.28 -25.88
CA SER A 41 34.44 -6.42 -25.48
C SER A 41 35.69 -5.98 -24.70
N GLN A 42 36.33 -4.87 -25.11
CA GLN A 42 37.45 -4.28 -24.38
C GLN A 42 37.06 -3.77 -23.01
N LEU A 43 35.89 -3.07 -22.91
CA LEU A 43 35.35 -2.62 -21.65
C LEU A 43 35.03 -3.80 -20.72
N ALA A 44 34.44 -4.87 -21.26
CA ALA A 44 34.16 -6.08 -20.49
C ALA A 44 35.47 -6.73 -19.97
N SER A 45 36.52 -6.75 -20.77
CA SER A 45 37.84 -7.26 -20.34
C SER A 45 38.48 -6.38 -19.28
N PHE A 46 38.35 -5.05 -19.41
CA PHE A 46 38.83 -4.09 -18.42
C PHE A 46 38.15 -4.29 -17.06
N ILE A 47 36.82 -4.40 -17.03
CA ILE A 47 36.06 -4.63 -15.80
C ILE A 47 36.42 -5.98 -15.15
N LYS A 48 36.61 -7.04 -15.96
CA LYS A 48 36.93 -8.39 -15.47
C LYS A 48 38.36 -8.53 -14.92
N THR A 49 39.26 -7.58 -15.17
CA THR A 49 40.58 -7.60 -14.59
C THR A 49 40.50 -7.62 -13.07
N PRO A 50 41.12 -8.57 -12.34
CA PRO A 50 40.95 -8.75 -10.91
C PRO A 50 41.24 -7.47 -10.10
N GLU A 51 42.24 -6.72 -10.50
CA GLU A 51 42.63 -5.45 -9.85
C GLU A 51 41.56 -4.38 -10.02
N HIS A 52 40.94 -4.27 -11.21
CA HIS A 52 39.87 -3.33 -11.50
C HIS A 52 38.57 -3.74 -10.77
N THR A 53 38.20 -4.99 -10.81
CA THR A 53 37.08 -5.55 -10.07
C THR A 53 37.21 -5.25 -8.57
N GLN A 54 38.39 -5.55 -7.98
CA GLN A 54 38.65 -5.26 -6.57
C GLN A 54 38.59 -3.77 -6.26
N SER A 55 39.02 -2.94 -7.19
CA SER A 55 38.98 -1.48 -7.06
C SER A 55 37.55 -0.96 -7.02
N ILE A 56 36.70 -1.41 -7.95
CA ILE A 56 35.28 -1.06 -7.99
C ILE A 56 34.61 -1.46 -6.68
N LEU A 57 34.86 -2.68 -6.20
CA LEU A 57 34.25 -3.20 -4.97
C LEU A 57 34.76 -2.45 -3.71
N SER A 58 36.01 -2.01 -3.70
CA SER A 58 36.55 -1.24 -2.57
C SER A 58 35.94 0.14 -2.43
N TYR A 59 35.32 0.69 -3.48
CA TYR A 59 34.65 1.97 -3.46
C TYR A 59 33.18 1.92 -3.01
N LEU A 60 32.63 0.71 -2.78
CA LEU A 60 31.27 0.57 -2.28
C LEU A 60 31.14 1.17 -0.88
N ASP A 61 30.03 1.82 -0.63
CA ASP A 61 29.59 2.25 0.69
C ASP A 61 28.29 1.57 1.11
N GLU A 62 27.81 1.86 2.31
CA GLU A 62 26.60 1.25 2.85
C GLU A 62 25.35 1.61 2.02
N LYS A 63 25.32 2.81 1.47
CA LYS A 63 24.24 3.29 0.62
C LYS A 63 24.24 2.52 -0.72
N ASP A 64 25.40 2.43 -1.38
CA ASP A 64 25.57 1.61 -2.58
C ASP A 64 25.04 0.18 -2.38
N VAL A 65 25.45 -0.48 -1.28
CA VAL A 65 25.03 -1.87 -0.99
C VAL A 65 23.54 -1.97 -0.74
N SER A 66 22.95 -0.99 -0.08
CA SER A 66 21.50 -0.97 0.13
C SER A 66 20.74 -0.90 -1.21
N PHE A 67 21.15 -0.03 -2.13
CA PHE A 67 20.56 0.08 -3.47
C PHE A 67 20.77 -1.18 -4.31
N LEU A 68 21.99 -1.70 -4.31
CA LEU A 68 22.31 -2.93 -5.05
C LEU A 68 21.54 -4.14 -4.52
N THR A 69 21.38 -4.23 -3.19
CA THR A 69 20.58 -5.28 -2.58
C THR A 69 19.12 -5.15 -3.01
N ALA A 70 18.55 -3.94 -3.00
CA ALA A 70 17.19 -3.70 -3.47
C ALA A 70 17.02 -4.09 -4.96
N ILE A 71 17.91 -3.64 -5.84
CA ILE A 71 17.88 -3.97 -7.28
C ILE A 71 18.00 -5.50 -7.50
N SER A 72 18.78 -6.20 -6.66
CA SER A 72 18.91 -7.66 -6.78
C SER A 72 17.69 -8.44 -6.32
N LEU A 73 16.91 -7.87 -5.38
CA LEU A 73 15.72 -8.50 -4.83
C LEU A 73 14.46 -8.20 -5.63
N ILE A 74 14.40 -7.06 -6.29
CA ILE A 74 13.23 -6.64 -7.08
C ILE A 74 13.38 -7.17 -8.52
N PRO A 75 12.60 -8.18 -8.96
CA PRO A 75 12.67 -8.68 -10.33
C PRO A 75 12.31 -7.57 -11.32
N ASN A 76 13.13 -7.35 -12.34
CA ASN A 76 12.91 -6.28 -13.32
C ASN A 76 12.68 -4.92 -12.66
N ALA A 77 13.58 -4.53 -11.76
CA ALA A 77 13.45 -3.30 -10.98
C ALA A 77 13.26 -2.07 -11.88
N THR A 78 12.11 -1.44 -11.81
CA THR A 78 11.83 -0.17 -12.49
C THR A 78 12.21 1.01 -11.59
N GLN A 79 12.39 2.18 -12.21
CA GLN A 79 12.63 3.41 -11.46
C GLN A 79 11.55 3.65 -10.39
N GLN A 80 10.28 3.47 -10.75
CA GLN A 80 9.17 3.67 -9.81
C GLN A 80 9.21 2.69 -8.64
N MET A 81 9.49 1.40 -8.88
CA MET A 81 9.63 0.40 -7.81
C MET A 81 10.76 0.75 -6.84
N ILE A 82 11.88 1.28 -7.34
CA ILE A 82 13.00 1.70 -6.50
C ILE A 82 12.62 2.94 -5.68
N LEU A 83 11.92 3.90 -6.29
CA LEU A 83 11.42 5.08 -5.59
C LEU A 83 10.43 4.70 -4.46
N ASP A 84 9.50 3.79 -4.75
CA ASP A 84 8.53 3.29 -3.77
C ASP A 84 9.25 2.52 -2.64
N PHE A 85 10.26 1.72 -2.98
CA PHE A 85 11.04 0.95 -2.01
C PHE A 85 11.83 1.84 -1.04
N PHE A 86 12.38 2.95 -1.52
CA PHE A 86 13.10 3.93 -0.72
C PHE A 86 12.24 5.13 -0.33
N SER A 87 10.92 4.99 -0.32
CA SER A 87 9.99 6.05 0.11
C SER A 87 10.39 6.65 1.47
N GLY A 88 10.20 7.96 1.60
CA GLY A 88 10.69 8.73 2.75
C GLY A 88 12.17 9.14 2.66
N THR A 89 12.86 8.81 1.56
CA THR A 89 14.13 9.42 1.14
C THR A 89 13.81 10.41 0.01
N ASN A 90 14.58 11.50 -0.08
CA ASN A 90 14.38 12.46 -1.16
C ASN A 90 14.53 11.78 -2.54
N THR A 91 13.55 11.94 -3.41
CA THR A 91 13.54 11.33 -4.75
C THR A 91 14.77 11.69 -5.58
N SER A 92 15.26 12.92 -5.46
CA SER A 92 16.48 13.37 -6.13
C SER A 92 17.74 12.65 -5.61
N GLU A 93 17.81 12.34 -4.31
CA GLU A 93 18.93 11.57 -3.75
C GLU A 93 18.92 10.12 -4.22
N ILE A 94 17.73 9.52 -4.37
CA ILE A 94 17.58 8.17 -4.93
C ILE A 94 18.06 8.16 -6.38
N PHE A 95 17.65 9.17 -7.14
CA PHE A 95 18.01 9.28 -8.55
C PHE A 95 19.51 9.53 -8.75
N ALA A 96 20.10 10.42 -7.95
CA ALA A 96 21.54 10.69 -7.94
C ALA A 96 22.36 9.42 -7.64
N GLU A 97 21.89 8.58 -6.71
CA GLU A 97 22.54 7.31 -6.38
C GLU A 97 22.48 6.32 -7.55
N LEU A 98 21.32 6.19 -8.21
CA LEU A 98 21.17 5.33 -9.38
C LEU A 98 22.09 5.77 -10.53
N ILE A 99 22.22 7.07 -10.75
CA ILE A 99 23.15 7.63 -11.74
C ILE A 99 24.59 7.32 -11.35
N SER A 100 24.98 7.56 -10.09
CA SER A 100 26.32 7.28 -9.59
C SER A 100 26.71 5.80 -9.78
N LEU A 101 25.80 4.88 -9.47
CA LEU A 101 26.01 3.45 -9.71
C LEU A 101 26.12 3.11 -11.21
N SER A 102 25.38 3.83 -12.07
CA SER A 102 25.44 3.66 -13.53
C SER A 102 26.77 4.18 -14.11
N GLU A 103 27.20 5.39 -13.71
CA GLU A 103 28.49 5.99 -14.11
C GLU A 103 29.67 5.09 -13.72
N ARG A 104 29.59 4.42 -12.57
CA ARG A 104 30.61 3.47 -12.07
C ARG A 104 30.51 2.08 -12.72
N LEU A 105 29.61 1.86 -13.67
CA LEU A 105 29.37 0.60 -14.37
C LEU A 105 28.95 -0.55 -13.44
N ILE A 106 28.43 -0.25 -12.25
CA ILE A 106 28.00 -1.27 -11.29
C ILE A 106 26.60 -1.77 -11.66
N ILE A 107 25.74 -0.86 -12.15
CA ILE A 107 24.45 -1.18 -12.72
C ILE A 107 24.37 -0.71 -14.18
N TYR A 108 23.40 -1.20 -14.92
CA TYR A 108 23.08 -0.74 -16.26
C TYR A 108 21.56 -0.71 -16.45
N THR A 109 21.12 0.08 -17.42
CA THR A 109 19.71 0.25 -17.72
C THR A 109 19.34 -0.38 -19.05
N THR A 110 18.10 -0.86 -19.13
CA THR A 110 17.47 -1.29 -20.39
C THR A 110 16.13 -0.62 -20.53
N LYS A 111 15.75 -0.26 -21.74
CA LYS A 111 14.41 0.28 -22.03
C LYS A 111 13.54 -0.79 -22.64
N ASP A 112 12.29 -0.84 -22.25
CA ASP A 112 11.31 -1.67 -22.94
C ASP A 112 11.07 -1.11 -24.35
N LYS A 113 10.95 -1.99 -25.34
CA LYS A 113 10.71 -1.61 -26.75
C LYS A 113 9.34 -0.96 -26.98
N TYR A 114 8.40 -1.15 -26.07
CA TYR A 114 6.97 -0.79 -26.23
C TYR A 114 6.48 0.25 -25.22
N SER A 115 7.20 0.42 -24.13
CA SER A 115 6.95 1.43 -23.10
C SER A 115 8.25 2.16 -22.81
N ASP A 116 8.20 3.44 -22.45
CA ASP A 116 9.40 4.18 -22.03
C ASP A 116 9.92 3.75 -20.64
N THR A 117 9.53 2.56 -20.18
CA THR A 117 9.92 2.02 -18.88
C THR A 117 11.39 1.64 -18.88
N VAL A 118 12.13 2.20 -17.95
CA VAL A 118 13.54 1.91 -17.71
C VAL A 118 13.66 0.84 -16.62
N PHE A 119 14.41 -0.22 -16.90
CA PHE A 119 14.73 -1.28 -15.95
C PHE A 119 16.20 -1.16 -15.53
N TYR A 120 16.47 -1.37 -14.25
CA TYR A 120 17.81 -1.36 -13.66
C TYR A 120 18.27 -2.79 -13.40
N HIS A 121 19.49 -3.08 -13.80
CA HIS A 121 20.12 -4.39 -13.65
C HIS A 121 21.52 -4.26 -13.07
N ILE A 122 21.90 -5.21 -12.22
CA ILE A 122 23.29 -5.32 -11.77
C ILE A 122 24.15 -5.80 -12.95
N ASN A 123 25.32 -5.20 -13.12
CA ASN A 123 26.28 -5.60 -14.15
C ASN A 123 26.66 -7.07 -13.98
N PRO A 124 26.37 -7.95 -14.96
CA PRO A 124 26.65 -9.38 -14.84
C PRO A 124 28.13 -9.71 -14.73
N LEU A 125 29.01 -8.79 -15.14
CA LEU A 125 30.47 -8.96 -15.00
C LEU A 125 30.91 -8.82 -13.54
N LEU A 126 30.16 -8.11 -12.72
CA LEU A 126 30.42 -7.87 -11.31
C LEU A 126 29.49 -8.67 -10.38
N SER A 127 28.48 -9.36 -10.93
CA SER A 127 27.42 -9.99 -10.14
C SER A 127 27.95 -11.02 -9.13
N GLU A 128 28.91 -11.87 -9.52
CA GLU A 128 29.48 -12.89 -8.63
C GLU A 128 30.30 -12.28 -7.48
N PRO A 129 31.26 -11.37 -7.72
CA PRO A 129 32.00 -10.74 -6.64
C PRO A 129 31.13 -9.83 -5.76
N LEU A 130 30.10 -9.16 -6.31
CA LEU A 130 29.16 -8.32 -5.56
C LEU A 130 28.30 -9.11 -4.57
N GLN A 131 27.95 -10.37 -4.86
CA GLN A 131 27.12 -11.20 -3.98
C GLN A 131 27.66 -11.30 -2.54
N LYS A 132 28.96 -11.15 -2.34
CA LYS A 132 29.61 -11.20 -1.01
C LYS A 132 29.30 -9.97 -0.17
N TYR A 133 28.93 -8.86 -0.78
CA TYR A 133 28.63 -7.58 -0.13
C TYR A 133 27.13 -7.36 0.02
N LEU A 134 26.29 -7.98 -0.81
CA LEU A 134 24.85 -7.85 -0.74
C LEU A 134 24.32 -8.53 0.52
N SER A 135 23.54 -7.82 1.29
CA SER A 135 22.98 -8.31 2.56
C SER A 135 21.57 -7.79 2.78
N ILE A 136 20.68 -8.69 3.20
CA ILE A 136 19.33 -8.30 3.62
C ILE A 136 19.39 -7.30 4.79
N LYS A 137 20.41 -7.40 5.65
CA LYS A 137 20.61 -6.47 6.78
C LYS A 137 20.88 -5.03 6.35
N SER A 138 21.37 -4.80 5.13
CA SER A 138 21.58 -3.44 4.60
C SER A 138 20.27 -2.69 4.33
N ILE A 139 19.19 -3.41 4.08
CA ILE A 139 17.86 -2.85 3.81
C ILE A 139 16.87 -3.10 4.96
N PHE A 140 17.09 -4.15 5.75
CA PHE A 140 16.34 -4.50 6.96
C PHE A 140 17.30 -4.66 8.13
N PRO A 141 17.79 -3.55 8.73
CA PRO A 141 18.70 -3.60 9.85
C PRO A 141 18.01 -4.23 11.08
N GLU A 142 18.79 -4.86 11.93
CA GLU A 142 18.35 -5.30 13.24
C GLU A 142 18.22 -4.07 14.16
N ASN A 143 16.99 -3.73 14.51
CA ASN A 143 16.72 -2.58 15.35
C ASN A 143 16.82 -2.94 16.84
N GLU A 144 17.66 -2.24 17.58
CA GLU A 144 17.70 -2.32 19.04
C GLU A 144 16.81 -1.25 19.64
N VAL A 145 15.76 -1.64 20.34
CA VAL A 145 14.88 -0.73 21.04
C VAL A 145 15.56 -0.29 22.35
N SER A 146 15.91 0.99 22.42
CA SER A 146 16.53 1.58 23.61
C SER A 146 15.50 2.05 24.65
N GLU A 147 14.35 2.52 24.18
CA GLU A 147 13.23 2.97 25.00
C GLU A 147 11.99 2.13 24.71
N PRO A 148 11.76 1.03 25.44
CA PRO A 148 10.58 0.19 25.23
C PRO A 148 9.30 0.95 25.61
N SER A 149 8.27 0.80 24.79
CA SER A 149 6.95 1.36 25.09
C SER A 149 6.28 0.60 26.22
N LYS A 150 5.67 1.34 27.16
CA LYS A 150 4.81 0.82 28.23
C LYS A 150 3.32 0.99 27.91
N GLU A 151 2.99 1.58 26.77
CA GLU A 151 1.61 1.86 26.40
C GLU A 151 0.93 0.62 25.86
N ASP A 152 -0.25 0.30 26.40
CA ASP A 152 -1.13 -0.71 25.82
C ASP A 152 -1.69 -0.17 24.49
N THR A 153 -1.33 -0.82 23.41
CA THR A 153 -1.77 -0.43 22.08
C THR A 153 -3.20 -0.94 21.85
N PHE A 154 -4.10 -0.04 21.46
CA PHE A 154 -5.43 -0.43 20.99
C PHE A 154 -5.32 -1.48 19.89
N SER A 155 -6.21 -2.45 19.90
CA SER A 155 -6.40 -3.42 18.82
C SER A 155 -7.87 -3.59 18.52
N LEU A 156 -8.21 -3.63 17.24
CA LEU A 156 -9.55 -4.00 16.82
C LEU A 156 -9.94 -5.33 17.46
N SER A 157 -11.16 -5.41 17.94
CA SER A 157 -11.73 -6.61 18.53
C SER A 157 -13.11 -6.89 17.95
N PRO A 158 -13.59 -8.15 17.96
CA PRO A 158 -14.95 -8.46 17.55
C PRO A 158 -15.99 -7.70 18.37
N ASN A 159 -15.74 -7.50 19.68
CA ASN A 159 -16.62 -6.74 20.57
C ASN A 159 -16.73 -5.28 20.11
N PHE A 160 -15.60 -4.64 19.74
CA PHE A 160 -15.59 -3.28 19.24
C PHE A 160 -16.34 -3.16 17.91
N LEU A 161 -16.13 -4.08 16.97
CA LEU A 161 -16.86 -4.10 15.70
C LEU A 161 -18.36 -4.32 15.90
N ALA A 162 -18.75 -5.25 16.79
CA ALA A 162 -20.14 -5.48 17.14
C ALA A 162 -20.77 -4.24 17.78
N SER A 163 -20.03 -3.53 18.66
CA SER A 163 -20.48 -2.28 19.28
C SER A 163 -20.72 -1.19 18.25
N PHE A 164 -19.81 -1.05 17.29
CA PHE A 164 -19.94 -0.06 16.23
C PHE A 164 -21.12 -0.38 15.28
N ILE A 165 -21.31 -1.66 14.93
CA ILE A 165 -22.47 -2.13 14.16
C ILE A 165 -23.77 -1.86 14.92
N SER A 166 -23.82 -2.20 16.22
CA SER A 166 -24.98 -1.93 17.10
C SER A 166 -25.33 -0.43 17.14
N TYR A 167 -24.30 0.43 17.25
CA TYR A 167 -24.50 1.88 17.22
C TYR A 167 -25.19 2.33 15.92
N ILE A 168 -24.69 1.91 14.76
CA ILE A 168 -25.25 2.29 13.46
C ILE A 168 -26.68 1.75 13.30
N GLN A 169 -26.96 0.54 13.79
CA GLN A 169 -28.30 -0.05 13.74
C GLN A 169 -29.31 0.74 14.59
N SER A 170 -28.90 1.23 15.76
CA SER A 170 -29.76 1.93 16.68
C SER A 170 -29.97 3.43 16.35
N ASN A 171 -28.89 4.09 15.89
CA ASN A 171 -28.86 5.55 15.75
C ASN A 171 -28.76 6.04 14.31
N LYS A 172 -28.43 5.15 13.34
CA LYS A 172 -27.94 5.50 12.02
C LYS A 172 -26.71 6.41 12.10
N LEU A 173 -25.90 6.51 11.07
CA LEU A 173 -24.66 7.29 11.08
C LEU A 173 -24.77 8.45 10.09
N GLY A 174 -24.74 9.69 10.59
CA GLY A 174 -24.70 10.88 9.75
C GLY A 174 -23.28 11.20 9.29
N CYS A 175 -23.05 11.15 7.97
CA CYS A 175 -21.81 11.63 7.37
C CYS A 175 -22.08 12.83 6.46
N LYS A 176 -21.04 13.60 6.18
CA LYS A 176 -21.04 14.65 5.17
C LYS A 176 -20.78 14.05 3.78
N ASN A 177 -20.91 14.88 2.74
CA ASN A 177 -20.68 14.47 1.35
C ASN A 177 -19.23 13.97 1.08
N ASP A 178 -18.27 14.40 1.91
CA ASP A 178 -16.87 13.96 1.87
C ASP A 178 -16.60 12.66 2.64
N GLY A 179 -17.64 12.02 3.19
CA GLY A 179 -17.54 10.81 4.01
C GLY A 179 -17.15 11.07 5.47
N SER A 180 -16.86 12.31 5.87
CA SER A 180 -16.52 12.64 7.26
C SER A 180 -17.76 12.58 8.16
N ILE A 181 -17.58 12.07 9.39
CA ILE A 181 -18.64 11.98 10.39
C ILE A 181 -19.15 13.40 10.74
N LYS A 182 -20.48 13.58 10.85
CA LYS A 182 -21.06 14.85 11.31
C LYS A 182 -20.69 15.10 12.77
N LYS A 183 -20.46 16.37 13.13
CA LYS A 183 -20.06 16.76 14.50
C LYS A 183 -21.02 16.25 15.58
N THR A 184 -22.33 16.26 15.31
CA THR A 184 -23.36 15.76 16.24
C THR A 184 -23.20 14.27 16.55
N ASP A 185 -22.85 13.47 15.54
CA ASP A 185 -22.68 12.04 15.72
C ASP A 185 -21.28 11.71 16.27
N LEU A 186 -20.28 12.52 15.91
CA LEU A 186 -18.95 12.41 16.49
C LEU A 186 -18.98 12.60 18.02
N THR A 187 -19.76 13.59 18.53
CA THR A 187 -19.90 13.80 19.98
C THR A 187 -20.50 12.59 20.68
N LYS A 188 -21.56 11.99 20.12
CA LYS A 188 -22.17 10.76 20.67
C LYS A 188 -21.22 9.56 20.62
N LEU A 189 -20.48 9.43 19.50
CA LEU A 189 -19.46 8.37 19.35
C LEU A 189 -18.34 8.55 20.37
N GLN A 190 -17.92 9.78 20.67
CA GLN A 190 -16.90 10.07 21.69
C GLN A 190 -17.33 9.66 23.09
N GLU A 191 -18.61 9.79 23.43
CA GLU A 191 -19.15 9.35 24.73
C GLU A 191 -19.11 7.81 24.87
N ILE A 192 -19.39 7.08 23.79
CA ILE A 192 -19.46 5.61 23.79
C ILE A 192 -18.06 4.98 23.58
N PHE A 193 -17.25 5.57 22.69
CA PHE A 193 -15.94 5.06 22.24
C PHE A 193 -14.79 5.99 22.66
N SER A 194 -14.78 6.43 23.92
CA SER A 194 -13.86 7.46 24.43
C SER A 194 -12.37 7.13 24.22
N GLU A 195 -11.99 5.88 24.30
CA GLU A 195 -10.60 5.43 24.17
C GLU A 195 -10.18 5.16 22.71
N GLN A 196 -11.14 5.12 21.76
CA GLN A 196 -10.91 4.64 20.39
C GLN A 196 -11.28 5.69 19.33
N ILE A 197 -11.29 6.96 19.68
CA ILE A 197 -11.75 8.04 18.79
C ILE A 197 -10.96 8.11 17.49
N THR A 198 -9.66 7.88 17.55
CA THR A 198 -8.73 7.98 16.41
C THR A 198 -9.02 6.96 15.32
N CYS A 199 -9.57 5.78 15.67
CA CYS A 199 -9.87 4.75 14.69
C CYS A 199 -11.26 4.89 14.04
N LEU A 200 -12.15 5.75 14.58
CA LEU A 200 -13.54 5.83 14.10
C LEU A 200 -13.65 6.31 12.66
N GLN A 201 -12.94 7.38 12.27
CA GLN A 201 -13.02 7.89 10.90
C GLN A 201 -12.41 6.93 9.87
N PRO A 202 -11.21 6.34 10.08
CA PRO A 202 -10.71 5.26 9.22
C PRO A 202 -11.68 4.07 9.13
N LEU A 203 -12.33 3.70 10.24
CA LEU A 203 -13.30 2.61 10.26
C LEU A 203 -14.55 2.93 9.43
N VAL A 204 -15.09 4.14 9.54
CA VAL A 204 -16.23 4.59 8.71
C VAL A 204 -15.86 4.55 7.23
N ASN A 205 -14.68 5.05 6.87
CA ASN A 205 -14.21 4.99 5.49
C ASN A 205 -14.14 3.54 4.98
N ALA A 206 -13.61 2.63 5.80
CA ALA A 206 -13.55 1.21 5.46
C ALA A 206 -14.95 0.60 5.27
N PHE A 207 -15.90 0.92 6.17
CA PHE A 207 -17.29 0.44 6.09
C PHE A 207 -17.98 0.93 4.81
N ILE A 208 -17.78 2.19 4.41
CA ILE A 208 -18.29 2.74 3.15
C ILE A 208 -17.67 2.01 1.95
N ASN A 209 -16.33 1.91 1.93
CA ASN A 209 -15.59 1.35 0.80
C ASN A 209 -15.84 -0.15 0.61
N LEU A 210 -16.08 -0.91 1.68
CA LEU A 210 -16.48 -2.32 1.66
C LEU A 210 -17.98 -2.52 1.45
N SER A 211 -18.76 -1.44 1.37
CA SER A 211 -20.22 -1.48 1.28
C SER A 211 -20.88 -2.22 2.45
N LEU A 212 -20.27 -2.14 3.65
CA LEU A 212 -20.87 -2.65 4.89
C LEU A 212 -21.99 -1.74 5.40
N ILE A 213 -21.94 -0.46 5.00
CA ILE A 213 -23.01 0.52 5.22
C ILE A 213 -23.45 1.10 3.88
N ILE A 214 -24.72 1.47 3.80
CA ILE A 214 -25.37 2.05 2.62
C ILE A 214 -25.91 3.42 2.98
N ASP A 215 -25.73 4.38 2.08
CA ASP A 215 -26.31 5.71 2.20
C ASP A 215 -27.79 5.71 1.79
N ASP A 216 -28.67 5.99 2.72
CA ASP A 216 -30.12 6.17 2.48
C ASP A 216 -30.48 7.60 2.00
N GLY A 217 -29.46 8.42 1.67
CA GLY A 217 -29.60 9.83 1.27
C GLY A 217 -29.74 10.81 2.45
N LYS A 218 -29.91 10.33 3.68
CA LYS A 218 -29.96 11.12 4.92
C LYS A 218 -28.94 10.67 5.95
N ALA A 219 -28.65 9.39 5.99
CA ALA A 219 -27.73 8.76 6.93
C ALA A 219 -27.33 7.38 6.42
N PHE A 220 -26.21 6.85 6.93
CA PHE A 220 -25.79 5.50 6.64
C PHE A 220 -26.53 4.48 7.50
N SER A 221 -26.93 3.39 6.88
CA SER A 221 -27.54 2.22 7.51
C SER A 221 -26.72 0.95 7.21
N ILE A 222 -26.89 -0.08 8.04
CA ILE A 222 -26.16 -1.36 7.90
C ILE A 222 -26.65 -2.12 6.66
N ASN A 223 -25.70 -2.54 5.81
CA ASN A 223 -25.93 -3.52 4.75
C ASN A 223 -25.90 -4.94 5.35
N LYS A 224 -27.06 -5.46 5.74
CA LYS A 224 -27.19 -6.74 6.45
C LYS A 224 -26.44 -7.87 5.75
N VAL A 225 -26.63 -8.03 4.44
CA VAL A 225 -26.04 -9.13 3.65
C VAL A 225 -24.52 -9.06 3.63
N ARG A 226 -23.98 -7.84 3.42
CA ARG A 226 -22.52 -7.64 3.38
C ARG A 226 -21.89 -7.85 4.75
N VAL A 227 -22.52 -7.36 5.82
CA VAL A 227 -22.01 -7.54 7.19
C VAL A 227 -22.07 -9.00 7.62
N GLU A 228 -23.13 -9.75 7.26
CA GLU A 228 -23.19 -11.20 7.50
C GLU A 228 -22.09 -11.97 6.73
N ALA A 229 -21.80 -11.60 5.48
CA ALA A 229 -20.69 -12.19 4.74
C ALA A 229 -19.33 -11.82 5.34
N PHE A 230 -19.17 -10.59 5.84
CA PHE A 230 -17.96 -10.09 6.49
C PHE A 230 -17.72 -10.78 7.84
N SER A 231 -18.76 -11.00 8.64
CA SER A 231 -18.64 -11.61 9.98
C SER A 231 -18.10 -13.05 9.93
N LYS A 232 -18.32 -13.77 8.82
CA LYS A 232 -17.84 -15.15 8.60
C LYS A 232 -16.36 -15.27 8.23
N LEU A 233 -15.69 -14.14 7.95
CA LEU A 233 -14.26 -14.12 7.69
C LEU A 233 -13.47 -14.32 8.99
N SER A 234 -12.24 -14.83 8.87
CA SER A 234 -11.30 -14.86 10.00
C SER A 234 -10.90 -13.44 10.45
N GLN A 235 -10.47 -13.28 11.68
CA GLN A 235 -10.06 -11.96 12.20
C GLN A 235 -9.01 -11.28 11.32
N ILE A 236 -8.00 -12.02 10.87
CA ILE A 236 -6.95 -11.46 10.02
C ILE A 236 -7.50 -10.97 8.68
N GLU A 237 -8.45 -11.70 8.10
CA GLU A 237 -9.13 -11.27 6.88
C GLU A 237 -9.97 -10.02 7.13
N GLN A 238 -10.78 -10.00 8.21
CA GLN A 238 -11.59 -8.84 8.57
C GLN A 238 -10.74 -7.59 8.76
N TYR A 239 -9.69 -7.68 9.57
CA TYR A 239 -8.87 -6.52 9.92
C TYR A 239 -7.98 -6.06 8.77
N SER A 240 -7.46 -6.98 7.96
CA SER A 240 -6.70 -6.62 6.75
C SER A 240 -7.57 -5.91 5.73
N LEU A 241 -8.80 -6.40 5.50
CA LEU A 241 -9.74 -5.76 4.59
C LEU A 241 -10.16 -4.37 5.08
N LEU A 242 -10.41 -4.20 6.38
CA LEU A 242 -10.71 -2.90 6.99
C LEU A 242 -9.53 -1.93 6.83
N THR A 243 -8.32 -2.38 7.12
CA THR A 243 -7.10 -1.56 7.03
C THR A 243 -6.89 -1.03 5.62
N ILE A 244 -6.94 -1.91 4.62
CA ILE A 244 -6.76 -1.52 3.22
C ILE A 244 -7.88 -0.58 2.75
N SER A 245 -9.12 -0.90 3.10
CA SER A 245 -10.28 -0.13 2.65
C SER A 245 -10.50 1.17 3.41
N SER A 246 -9.74 1.43 4.49
CA SER A 246 -9.79 2.72 5.19
C SER A 246 -9.21 3.86 4.35
N CYS A 247 -8.24 3.56 3.47
CA CYS A 247 -7.53 4.53 2.64
C CYS A 247 -8.28 4.81 1.33
N CYS A 248 -8.71 3.76 0.62
CA CYS A 248 -9.43 3.94 -0.64
C CYS A 248 -10.33 2.73 -0.99
N LYS A 249 -11.21 2.94 -1.98
CA LYS A 249 -12.06 1.87 -2.52
C LYS A 249 -11.29 1.10 -3.59
N PHE A 250 -11.16 -0.20 -3.40
CA PHE A 250 -10.54 -1.12 -4.35
C PHE A 250 -11.59 -1.96 -5.10
N SER A 251 -11.30 -2.32 -6.35
CA SER A 251 -11.99 -3.41 -7.02
C SER A 251 -11.77 -4.73 -6.26
N ARG A 252 -12.66 -5.72 -6.43
CA ARG A 252 -12.56 -7.00 -5.70
C ARG A 252 -11.20 -7.69 -5.87
N GLU A 253 -10.65 -7.67 -7.08
CA GLU A 253 -9.35 -8.27 -7.37
C GLU A 253 -8.20 -7.51 -6.70
N ASN A 254 -8.18 -6.19 -6.80
CA ASN A 254 -7.18 -5.35 -6.15
C ASN A 254 -7.29 -5.44 -4.63
N LEU A 255 -8.50 -5.47 -4.07
CA LEU A 255 -8.73 -5.65 -2.64
C LEU A 255 -8.06 -6.94 -2.13
N ARG A 256 -8.24 -8.06 -2.85
CA ARG A 256 -7.57 -9.33 -2.52
C ARG A 256 -6.06 -9.19 -2.55
N LYS A 257 -5.52 -8.62 -3.65
CA LYS A 257 -4.06 -8.45 -3.82
C LYS A 257 -3.48 -7.62 -2.68
N GLN A 258 -4.07 -6.47 -2.38
CA GLN A 258 -3.56 -5.56 -1.36
C GLN A 258 -3.66 -6.15 0.06
N ALA A 259 -4.77 -6.81 0.39
CA ALA A 259 -4.92 -7.46 1.67
C ALA A 259 -3.93 -8.62 1.84
N GLN A 260 -3.66 -9.39 0.77
CA GLN A 260 -2.64 -10.44 0.81
C GLN A 260 -1.23 -9.87 0.99
N LEU A 261 -0.90 -8.76 0.31
CA LEU A 261 0.38 -8.07 0.49
C LEU A 261 0.58 -7.59 1.92
N LEU A 262 -0.44 -6.99 2.52
CA LEU A 262 -0.40 -6.56 3.92
C LEU A 262 -0.18 -7.75 4.86
N VAL A 263 -0.91 -8.84 4.70
CA VAL A 263 -0.75 -10.05 5.54
C VAL A 263 0.65 -10.64 5.40
N ASN A 264 1.17 -10.73 4.18
CA ASN A 264 2.52 -11.22 3.92
C ASN A 264 3.59 -10.33 4.59
N ALA A 265 3.42 -9.01 4.52
CA ALA A 265 4.30 -8.06 5.20
C ALA A 265 4.24 -8.22 6.73
N LEU A 266 3.04 -8.26 7.31
CA LEU A 266 2.85 -8.46 8.76
C LEU A 266 3.48 -9.77 9.26
N ASN A 267 3.37 -10.85 8.49
CA ASN A 267 3.98 -12.14 8.85
C ASN A 267 5.51 -12.18 8.70
N SER A 268 6.08 -11.17 8.05
CA SER A 268 7.53 -11.05 7.82
C SER A 268 8.22 -10.09 8.80
N ILE A 269 7.47 -9.39 9.66
CA ILE A 269 8.04 -8.52 10.69
C ILE A 269 8.66 -9.40 11.78
N PRO A 270 9.96 -9.21 12.10
CA PRO A 270 10.63 -9.96 13.17
C PRO A 270 10.15 -9.52 14.57
N GLU A 271 10.47 -10.29 15.58
CA GLU A 271 10.18 -9.93 16.98
C GLU A 271 10.89 -8.65 17.44
N THR A 272 12.05 -8.36 16.88
CA THR A 272 12.78 -7.09 17.10
C THR A 272 12.05 -5.87 16.54
N GLY A 273 11.15 -6.08 15.60
CA GLY A 273 10.34 -5.06 14.95
C GLY A 273 11.05 -4.31 13.84
N PHE A 274 10.26 -3.54 13.11
CA PHE A 274 10.70 -2.69 12.00
C PHE A 274 10.14 -1.27 12.14
N SER A 275 10.84 -0.32 11.54
CA SER A 275 10.30 1.03 11.34
C SER A 275 9.24 1.03 10.23
N THR A 276 8.46 2.12 10.14
CA THR A 276 7.46 2.27 9.06
C THR A 276 8.08 2.17 7.67
N LYS A 277 9.32 2.65 7.49
CA LYS A 277 10.05 2.55 6.22
C LYS A 277 10.38 1.11 5.84
N GLU A 278 10.80 0.30 6.81
CA GLU A 278 11.12 -1.12 6.59
C GLU A 278 9.85 -1.92 6.30
N ILE A 279 8.74 -1.61 6.99
CA ILE A 279 7.43 -2.23 6.71
C ILE A 279 6.96 -1.89 5.28
N LEU A 280 7.16 -0.66 4.84
CA LEU A 280 6.87 -0.25 3.47
C LEU A 280 7.70 -1.06 2.46
N ARG A 281 9.01 -1.21 2.70
CA ARG A 281 9.89 -2.04 1.88
C ARG A 281 9.41 -3.48 1.80
N LEU A 282 8.92 -4.06 2.90
CA LEU A 282 8.32 -5.39 2.91
C LEU A 282 7.09 -5.47 2.00
N ILE A 283 6.20 -4.48 2.04
CA ILE A 283 5.00 -4.46 1.20
C ILE A 283 5.38 -4.40 -0.28
N VAL A 284 6.35 -3.56 -0.64
CA VAL A 284 6.86 -3.48 -2.02
C VAL A 284 7.44 -4.81 -2.46
N LEU A 285 8.29 -5.45 -1.66
CA LEU A 285 8.85 -6.77 -1.97
C LEU A 285 7.78 -7.86 -2.06
N ALA A 286 6.77 -7.83 -1.18
CA ALA A 286 5.65 -8.76 -1.26
C ALA A 286 4.95 -8.68 -2.62
N GLY A 287 4.79 -7.47 -3.14
CA GLY A 287 4.20 -7.23 -4.45
C GLY A 287 5.00 -7.80 -5.61
N THR A 288 6.33 -7.89 -5.48
CA THR A 288 7.22 -8.38 -6.55
C THR A 288 7.40 -9.89 -6.55
N HIS A 289 7.22 -10.56 -5.41
CA HIS A 289 7.46 -12.00 -5.24
C HIS A 289 6.21 -12.89 -5.25
N THR A 290 5.01 -12.33 -5.43
CA THR A 290 3.81 -13.13 -5.65
C THR A 290 3.81 -13.71 -7.08
N GLU A 291 3.30 -14.93 -7.27
CA GLU A 291 3.18 -15.55 -8.60
C GLU A 291 2.39 -14.68 -9.59
N GLU A 292 1.51 -13.82 -9.08
CA GLU A 292 0.80 -12.77 -9.82
C GLU A 292 1.64 -11.49 -10.01
N GLY A 293 2.80 -11.37 -9.37
CA GLY A 293 3.71 -10.21 -9.44
C GLY A 293 4.39 -10.02 -10.80
N SER A 294 4.40 -11.03 -11.67
CA SER A 294 4.76 -10.85 -13.08
C SER A 294 3.79 -9.90 -13.81
N ALA A 295 2.63 -9.61 -13.24
CA ALA A 295 1.68 -8.65 -13.76
C ALA A 295 2.06 -7.17 -13.49
N PHE A 296 3.02 -6.88 -12.61
CA PHE A 296 3.55 -5.52 -12.43
C PHE A 296 4.38 -5.04 -13.63
N GLY A 297 4.93 -5.96 -14.43
CA GLY A 297 5.80 -5.64 -15.57
C GLY A 297 5.17 -5.75 -16.95
N ALA A 298 4.02 -6.39 -17.12
CA ALA A 298 3.42 -6.60 -18.43
C ALA A 298 1.94 -6.22 -18.44
N LYS A 299 1.66 -4.93 -18.44
CA LYS A 299 0.33 -4.47 -18.88
C LYS A 299 0.15 -4.89 -20.33
N SER A 300 -0.91 -5.65 -20.63
CA SER A 300 -1.24 -5.95 -22.02
C SER A 300 -1.44 -4.64 -22.79
N ARG A 301 -1.07 -4.59 -24.06
CA ARG A 301 -1.32 -3.40 -24.93
C ARG A 301 -2.76 -2.91 -24.84
N PHE A 302 -3.69 -3.80 -24.61
CA PHE A 302 -5.11 -3.49 -24.50
C PHE A 302 -5.45 -2.72 -23.22
N SER A 303 -4.88 -3.09 -22.06
CA SER A 303 -5.08 -2.35 -20.81
C SER A 303 -4.44 -0.96 -20.83
N GLN A 304 -3.28 -0.79 -21.51
CA GLN A 304 -2.66 0.54 -21.70
C GLN A 304 -3.49 1.46 -22.60
N ILE A 305 -4.13 0.90 -23.63
CA ILE A 305 -5.02 1.65 -24.50
C ILE A 305 -6.31 2.03 -23.75
N LEU A 306 -6.87 1.12 -22.96
CA LEU A 306 -8.06 1.38 -22.16
C LEU A 306 -7.80 2.46 -21.08
N GLU A 307 -6.62 2.45 -20.44
CA GLU A 307 -6.23 3.50 -19.49
C GLU A 307 -6.06 4.88 -20.16
N LYS A 308 -5.49 4.94 -21.36
CA LYS A 308 -5.39 6.20 -22.11
C LYS A 308 -6.75 6.75 -22.55
N VAL A 309 -7.69 5.87 -22.86
CA VAL A 309 -9.07 6.27 -23.24
C VAL A 309 -9.90 6.66 -22.01
N SER A 310 -9.73 5.98 -20.88
CA SER A 310 -10.44 6.32 -19.63
C SER A 310 -9.84 7.54 -18.90
N ALA A 311 -8.57 7.85 -19.09
CA ALA A 311 -7.94 9.06 -18.55
C ALA A 311 -8.44 10.36 -19.20
N THR A 312 -9.05 10.29 -20.41
CA THR A 312 -9.66 11.44 -21.07
C THR A 312 -11.11 11.71 -20.64
N GLU A 313 -11.77 10.79 -19.93
CA GLU A 313 -13.16 10.95 -19.50
C GLU A 313 -13.40 11.07 -18.00
N ASN A 314 -12.40 10.78 -17.15
CA ASN A 314 -12.55 10.90 -15.70
C ASN A 314 -11.24 11.38 -15.04
N GLU A 315 -11.16 12.64 -14.72
CA GLU A 315 -10.25 13.20 -13.71
C GLU A 315 -10.67 12.73 -12.30
N GLY A 316 -10.70 11.43 -12.07
CA GLY A 316 -11.16 10.83 -10.83
C GLY A 316 -10.52 9.46 -10.58
N LYS A 317 -9.33 9.44 -9.97
CA LYS A 317 -8.85 8.39 -9.03
C LYS A 317 -9.10 6.92 -9.38
N ASN A 318 -8.67 6.43 -10.53
CA ASN A 318 -8.51 4.98 -10.77
C ASN A 318 -7.08 4.67 -11.22
N ASN A 319 -6.10 5.01 -10.37
CA ASN A 319 -4.72 4.54 -10.56
C ASN A 319 -4.60 3.13 -9.98
N THR A 320 -4.37 2.17 -10.86
CA THR A 320 -3.99 0.78 -10.53
C THR A 320 -2.59 0.68 -9.92
N PHE A 321 -1.84 1.77 -9.84
CA PHE A 321 -0.59 1.87 -9.09
C PHE A 321 -0.89 2.40 -7.69
N ILE A 322 -0.51 1.63 -6.68
CA ILE A 322 -0.48 2.12 -5.31
C ILE A 322 0.70 3.07 -5.24
N ASN A 323 0.39 4.35 -5.14
CA ASN A 323 1.40 5.37 -4.86
C ASN A 323 1.97 5.11 -3.45
N ALA A 324 3.24 5.46 -3.23
CA ALA A 324 3.89 5.38 -1.93
C ALA A 324 3.05 6.03 -0.81
N THR A 325 2.35 7.11 -1.11
CA THR A 325 1.41 7.79 -0.20
C THR A 325 0.29 6.86 0.30
N ILE A 326 -0.32 6.07 -0.57
CA ILE A 326 -1.37 5.11 -0.18
C ILE A 326 -0.80 4.00 0.69
N LEU A 327 0.42 3.53 0.40
CA LEU A 327 1.08 2.52 1.21
C LEU A 327 1.41 3.05 2.61
N GLU A 328 1.83 4.30 2.74
CA GLU A 328 2.05 4.95 4.03
C GLU A 328 0.73 5.08 4.81
N GLU A 329 -0.36 5.48 4.17
CA GLU A 329 -1.69 5.52 4.77
C GLU A 329 -2.16 4.13 5.25
N ILE A 330 -1.86 3.07 4.50
CA ILE A 330 -2.16 1.68 4.90
C ILE A 330 -1.38 1.30 6.16
N ILE A 331 -0.11 1.67 6.26
CA ILE A 331 0.71 1.41 7.45
C ILE A 331 0.18 2.19 8.65
N GLU A 332 -0.17 3.46 8.49
CA GLU A 332 -0.78 4.27 9.54
C GLU A 332 -2.12 3.69 10.00
N SER A 333 -2.94 3.20 9.06
CA SER A 333 -4.18 2.52 9.39
C SER A 333 -3.93 1.19 10.11
N ALA A 334 -2.89 0.44 9.74
CA ALA A 334 -2.50 -0.78 10.44
C ALA A 334 -2.06 -0.51 11.89
N ILE A 335 -1.38 0.61 12.14
CA ILE A 335 -1.05 1.08 13.50
C ILE A 335 -2.34 1.48 14.24
N THR A 336 -3.20 2.27 13.60
CA THR A 336 -4.44 2.78 14.19
C THR A 336 -5.41 1.66 14.56
N PHE A 337 -5.50 0.59 13.75
CA PHE A 337 -6.33 -0.56 14.02
C PHE A 337 -5.64 -1.62 14.91
N GLY A 338 -4.38 -1.37 15.30
CA GLY A 338 -3.66 -2.24 16.20
C GLY A 338 -3.23 -3.57 15.59
N LEU A 339 -3.01 -3.64 14.27
CA LEU A 339 -2.31 -4.76 13.63
C LEU A 339 -0.79 -4.66 13.87
N LEU A 340 -0.30 -3.44 14.04
CA LEU A 340 1.06 -3.11 14.42
C LEU A 340 1.08 -2.52 15.83
N LYS A 341 1.96 -3.05 16.69
CA LYS A 341 2.17 -2.55 18.05
C LYS A 341 3.43 -1.69 18.08
N PHE A 342 3.34 -0.53 18.71
CA PHE A 342 4.51 0.30 18.99
C PHE A 342 5.39 -0.38 20.04
N ALA A 343 6.59 -0.80 19.63
CA ALA A 343 7.56 -1.46 20.50
C ALA A 343 8.43 -0.49 21.30
N GLY A 344 8.70 0.70 20.72
CA GLY A 344 9.52 1.72 21.34
C GLY A 344 10.34 2.51 20.32
N LYS A 345 11.39 3.20 20.82
CA LYS A 345 12.29 4.00 19.98
C LYS A 345 13.71 3.45 20.02
N THR A 346 14.42 3.60 18.90
CA THR A 346 15.88 3.39 18.84
C THR A 346 16.62 4.58 19.46
N LYS A 347 17.94 4.46 19.65
CA LYS A 347 18.82 5.57 20.10
C LYS A 347 18.71 6.81 19.21
N ASP A 348 18.45 6.61 17.93
CA ASP A 348 18.30 7.68 16.94
C ASP A 348 16.87 8.25 16.88
N GLY A 349 15.99 7.83 17.80
CA GLY A 349 14.60 8.29 17.90
C GLY A 349 13.62 7.67 16.89
N LEU A 350 14.03 6.69 16.09
CA LEU A 350 13.15 5.98 15.16
C LEU A 350 12.13 5.14 15.92
N LYS A 351 10.86 5.24 15.52
CA LYS A 351 9.77 4.43 16.06
C LYS A 351 9.79 3.04 15.46
N ILE A 352 9.81 2.03 16.32
CA ILE A 352 9.80 0.61 15.94
C ILE A 352 8.44 0.00 16.25
N TYR A 353 7.95 -0.80 15.32
CA TYR A 353 6.67 -1.49 15.40
C TYR A 353 6.88 -2.99 15.22
N THR A 354 6.17 -3.78 16.00
CA THR A 354 6.09 -5.23 15.89
C THR A 354 4.70 -5.64 15.46
N LYS A 355 4.55 -6.85 14.92
CA LYS A 355 3.24 -7.43 14.66
C LYS A 355 2.51 -7.59 16.00
N ASN A 356 1.30 -7.06 16.08
CA ASN A 356 0.47 -7.25 17.27
C ASN A 356 -0.20 -8.63 17.25
N GLN A 357 -0.41 -9.18 18.42
CA GLN A 357 -1.22 -10.39 18.57
C GLN A 357 -2.69 -10.01 18.45
N LEU A 358 -3.41 -10.73 17.59
CA LEU A 358 -4.85 -10.53 17.49
C LEU A 358 -5.54 -10.99 18.79
N PRO A 359 -6.67 -10.37 19.17
CA PRO A 359 -7.46 -10.79 20.30
C PRO A 359 -7.78 -12.28 20.23
N GLN A 360 -7.47 -13.02 21.31
CA GLN A 360 -7.74 -14.44 21.36
C GLN A 360 -9.25 -14.70 21.39
N LEU A 361 -9.71 -15.53 20.47
CA LEU A 361 -11.07 -16.05 20.51
C LEU A 361 -11.08 -17.34 21.35
N LEU A 362 -12.14 -17.50 22.12
CA LEU A 362 -12.37 -18.74 22.84
C LEU A 362 -12.82 -19.82 21.85
N ASP A 363 -12.37 -21.05 22.09
CA ASP A 363 -12.72 -22.16 21.23
C ASP A 363 -14.20 -22.51 21.37
N SER A 364 -14.97 -22.20 20.31
CA SER A 364 -16.41 -22.47 20.23
C SER A 364 -16.73 -23.82 19.58
N SER A 365 -15.71 -24.60 19.17
CA SER A 365 -15.89 -25.88 18.50
C SER A 365 -16.43 -26.97 19.43
N ILE A 366 -16.12 -26.91 20.72
CA ILE A 366 -16.51 -27.88 21.75
C ILE A 366 -17.73 -27.39 22.52
N GLN A 367 -17.71 -26.12 22.97
CA GLN A 367 -18.78 -25.49 23.70
C GLN A 367 -18.77 -23.99 23.48
N ILE A 368 -19.96 -23.40 23.20
CA ILE A 368 -20.09 -21.95 23.03
C ILE A 368 -19.71 -21.26 24.35
N PRO A 369 -18.75 -20.30 24.32
CA PRO A 369 -18.32 -19.60 25.52
C PRO A 369 -19.45 -18.73 26.10
N ARG A 370 -19.65 -18.84 27.42
CA ARG A 370 -20.63 -18.05 28.13
C ARG A 370 -19.99 -16.77 28.67
N VAL A 371 -20.02 -15.74 27.88
CA VAL A 371 -19.32 -14.45 28.12
C VAL A 371 -20.28 -13.28 28.30
N LEU A 372 -21.59 -13.54 28.24
CA LEU A 372 -22.62 -12.53 28.38
C LEU A 372 -23.25 -12.62 29.77
N ASN A 373 -23.37 -11.49 30.46
CA ASN A 373 -24.09 -11.36 31.71
C ASN A 373 -25.21 -10.33 31.55
N LEU A 374 -26.47 -10.71 31.84
CA LEU A 374 -27.62 -9.85 31.78
C LEU A 374 -28.13 -9.61 33.19
N ASP A 375 -28.25 -8.35 33.58
CA ASP A 375 -28.78 -7.97 34.86
C ASP A 375 -30.31 -7.67 34.83
N SER A 376 -30.89 -7.44 35.99
CA SER A 376 -32.31 -7.10 36.14
C SER A 376 -32.67 -5.70 35.61
N THR A 377 -31.70 -4.85 35.33
CA THR A 377 -31.91 -3.50 34.77
C THR A 377 -31.82 -3.51 33.22
N PHE A 378 -31.73 -4.69 32.61
CA PHE A 378 -31.60 -4.90 31.17
C PHE A 378 -30.28 -4.39 30.58
N THR A 379 -29.25 -4.27 31.42
CA THR A 379 -27.88 -4.05 30.98
C THR A 379 -27.21 -5.39 30.72
N ALA A 380 -26.70 -5.56 29.50
CA ALA A 380 -25.97 -6.76 29.08
C ALA A 380 -24.48 -6.44 29.02
N THR A 381 -23.70 -7.13 29.82
CA THR A 381 -22.25 -6.98 29.91
C THR A 381 -21.59 -8.11 29.13
N LEU A 382 -20.83 -7.77 28.09
CA LEU A 382 -20.16 -8.72 27.19
C LEU A 382 -18.65 -8.73 27.44
N MET A 383 -18.11 -9.87 27.82
CA MET A 383 -16.67 -10.11 27.90
C MET A 383 -16.07 -10.44 26.53
N PRO A 384 -14.76 -10.22 26.31
CA PRO A 384 -14.07 -10.63 25.09
C PRO A 384 -14.07 -12.17 24.92
N GLY A 385 -13.96 -12.64 23.66
CA GLY A 385 -13.74 -14.05 23.36
C GLY A 385 -14.62 -14.64 22.26
N LEU A 386 -15.69 -13.98 21.86
CA LEU A 386 -16.54 -14.41 20.76
C LEU A 386 -16.07 -13.80 19.43
N SER A 387 -16.22 -14.55 18.34
CA SER A 387 -16.03 -14.05 16.99
C SER A 387 -17.24 -13.19 16.55
N LEU A 388 -17.05 -12.38 15.51
CA LEU A 388 -18.06 -11.41 15.06
C LEU A 388 -19.33 -12.09 14.54
N ASP A 389 -19.24 -13.29 14.00
CA ASP A 389 -20.39 -14.07 13.52
C ASP A 389 -21.36 -14.46 14.64
N PHE A 390 -20.83 -14.78 15.84
CA PHE A 390 -21.65 -15.02 17.04
C PHE A 390 -22.20 -13.73 17.63
N LEU A 391 -21.49 -12.62 17.52
CA LEU A 391 -21.93 -11.34 18.08
C LEU A 391 -22.96 -10.62 17.22
N LEU A 392 -22.91 -10.82 15.90
CA LEU A 392 -23.76 -10.09 14.97
C LEU A 392 -25.28 -10.27 15.23
N PRO A 393 -25.81 -11.49 15.50
CA PRO A 393 -27.21 -11.64 15.88
C PRO A 393 -27.61 -10.82 17.08
N LEU A 394 -26.75 -10.77 18.12
CA LEU A 394 -26.99 -10.02 19.35
C LEU A 394 -27.12 -8.52 19.09
N THR A 395 -26.39 -7.95 18.13
CA THR A 395 -26.48 -6.51 17.78
C THR A 395 -27.86 -6.10 17.28
N SER A 396 -28.72 -7.06 16.91
CA SER A 396 -30.08 -6.77 16.42
C SER A 396 -31.01 -6.23 17.49
N PHE A 397 -30.79 -6.59 18.76
CA PHE A 397 -31.63 -6.18 19.90
C PHE A 397 -30.83 -5.59 21.07
N LEU A 398 -29.47 -5.68 21.05
CA LEU A 398 -28.60 -5.02 22.00
C LEU A 398 -28.16 -3.66 21.46
N SER A 399 -28.46 -2.58 22.18
CA SER A 399 -28.00 -1.22 21.87
C SER A 399 -26.74 -0.91 22.67
N ILE A 400 -25.68 -0.44 22.03
CA ILE A 400 -24.43 -0.12 22.72
C ILE A 400 -24.59 1.05 23.67
N LYS A 401 -24.11 0.90 24.90
CA LYS A 401 -24.02 1.92 25.92
C LYS A 401 -22.62 2.44 26.13
N LYS A 402 -21.66 1.53 26.26
CA LYS A 402 -20.25 1.88 26.44
C LYS A 402 -19.34 0.78 25.85
N SER A 403 -18.36 1.20 25.06
CA SER A 403 -17.31 0.33 24.52
C SER A 403 -16.04 0.44 25.36
N GLY A 404 -15.44 -0.70 25.69
CA GLY A 404 -14.20 -0.81 26.46
C GLY A 404 -13.69 -2.24 26.44
N ILE A 405 -12.80 -2.63 27.37
CA ILE A 405 -12.33 -4.02 27.53
C ILE A 405 -13.55 -4.93 27.76
N VAL A 406 -14.46 -4.48 28.61
CA VAL A 406 -15.77 -5.08 28.79
C VAL A 406 -16.79 -4.15 28.14
N THR A 407 -17.63 -4.71 27.29
CA THR A 407 -18.60 -3.95 26.52
C THR A 407 -19.96 -3.98 27.20
N GLU A 408 -20.57 -2.81 27.43
CA GLU A 408 -21.89 -2.68 28.02
C GLU A 408 -22.93 -2.34 26.94
N PHE A 409 -23.94 -3.19 26.84
CA PHE A 409 -25.12 -2.99 26.02
C PHE A 409 -26.35 -2.77 26.90
N GLU A 410 -27.33 -2.15 26.32
CA GLU A 410 -28.66 -1.93 26.93
C GLU A 410 -29.71 -2.56 26.03
N ILE A 411 -30.70 -3.21 26.64
CA ILE A 411 -31.87 -3.74 25.97
C ILE A 411 -33.02 -2.79 26.20
N THR A 412 -33.39 -2.01 25.19
CA THR A 412 -34.44 -1.03 25.26
C THR A 412 -35.69 -1.50 24.51
N ARG A 413 -36.86 -0.95 24.85
CA ARG A 413 -38.09 -1.20 24.07
C ARG A 413 -37.90 -0.89 22.60
N GLN A 414 -37.15 0.18 22.26
CA GLN A 414 -36.89 0.58 20.88
C GLN A 414 -35.99 -0.43 20.15
N SER A 415 -34.90 -0.91 20.77
CA SER A 415 -33.99 -1.89 20.15
C SER A 415 -34.68 -3.23 19.89
N VAL A 416 -35.53 -3.66 20.87
CA VAL A 416 -36.33 -4.89 20.73
C VAL A 416 -37.41 -4.75 19.68
N SER A 417 -38.13 -3.63 19.62
CA SER A 417 -39.16 -3.40 18.59
C SER A 417 -38.55 -3.40 17.19
N SER A 418 -37.37 -2.78 17.03
CA SER A 418 -36.61 -2.83 15.77
C SER A 418 -36.14 -4.27 15.41
N SER A 419 -35.90 -5.13 16.40
CA SER A 419 -35.59 -6.52 16.14
C SER A 419 -36.82 -7.34 15.68
N PHE A 420 -37.99 -7.03 16.21
CA PHE A 420 -39.27 -7.63 15.75
C PHE A 420 -39.52 -7.29 14.28
N ASP A 421 -39.25 -6.06 13.85
CA ASP A 421 -39.29 -5.67 12.42
C ASP A 421 -38.37 -6.52 11.52
N LYS A 422 -37.27 -7.03 12.08
CA LYS A 422 -36.32 -7.92 11.40
C LYS A 422 -36.68 -9.40 11.49
N GLY A 423 -37.85 -9.74 12.08
CA GLY A 423 -38.37 -11.09 12.19
C GLY A 423 -38.01 -11.84 13.48
N TRP A 424 -37.38 -11.18 14.46
CA TRP A 424 -37.16 -11.75 15.78
C TRP A 424 -38.50 -11.88 16.55
N ASN A 425 -38.55 -12.85 17.46
CA ASN A 425 -39.64 -13.02 18.36
C ASN A 425 -39.12 -13.29 19.80
N PRO A 426 -39.91 -13.20 20.85
CA PRO A 426 -39.44 -13.40 22.21
C PRO A 426 -38.67 -14.71 22.43
N LYS A 427 -39.16 -15.79 21.83
CA LYS A 427 -38.54 -17.11 21.97
C LYS A 427 -37.12 -17.11 21.36
N SER A 428 -36.97 -16.61 20.13
CA SER A 428 -35.65 -16.55 19.45
C SER A 428 -34.67 -15.61 20.16
N ILE A 429 -35.13 -14.49 20.74
CA ILE A 429 -34.29 -13.60 21.55
C ILE A 429 -33.80 -14.32 22.82
N PHE A 430 -34.70 -15.05 23.52
CA PHE A 430 -34.30 -15.78 24.72
C PHE A 430 -33.29 -16.89 24.38
N GLU A 431 -33.57 -17.72 23.38
CA GLU A 431 -32.67 -18.78 22.91
C GLU A 431 -31.29 -18.23 22.53
N GLU A 432 -31.24 -17.08 21.87
CA GLU A 432 -29.97 -16.46 21.47
C GLU A 432 -29.18 -15.96 22.68
N LEU A 433 -29.84 -15.29 23.65
CA LEU A 433 -29.18 -14.83 24.88
C LEU A 433 -28.72 -15.99 25.78
N GLU A 434 -29.55 -17.02 25.93
CA GLU A 434 -29.24 -18.20 26.76
C GLU A 434 -28.03 -19.00 26.24
N LYS A 435 -27.69 -18.92 24.97
CA LYS A 435 -26.46 -19.53 24.44
C LYS A 435 -25.19 -18.99 25.09
N PHE A 436 -25.16 -17.70 25.43
CA PHE A 436 -23.97 -16.99 25.88
C PHE A 436 -23.99 -16.62 27.37
N THR A 437 -25.13 -16.87 28.09
CA THR A 437 -25.27 -16.56 29.52
C THR A 437 -24.96 -17.76 30.41
N HIS A 438 -24.38 -17.50 31.61
CA HIS A 438 -24.17 -18.51 32.63
C HIS A 438 -25.42 -18.86 33.43
N TYR A 439 -26.31 -17.90 33.56
CA TYR A 439 -27.49 -17.99 34.42
C TYR A 439 -28.75 -17.90 33.59
N GLU A 440 -29.88 -18.36 34.18
CA GLU A 440 -31.19 -18.13 33.57
C GLU A 440 -31.48 -16.64 33.43
N LEU A 441 -32.13 -16.27 32.35
CA LEU A 441 -32.50 -14.88 32.12
C LEU A 441 -33.47 -14.40 33.22
N PRO A 442 -33.33 -13.15 33.70
CA PRO A 442 -34.18 -12.58 34.73
C PRO A 442 -35.66 -12.68 34.35
N GLN A 443 -36.52 -13.08 35.29
CA GLN A 443 -37.94 -13.28 35.02
C GLN A 443 -38.66 -11.98 34.61
N ASN A 444 -38.28 -10.84 35.22
CA ASN A 444 -38.80 -9.53 34.83
C ASN A 444 -38.45 -9.21 33.36
N PHE A 445 -37.26 -9.58 32.91
CA PHE A 445 -36.85 -9.42 31.51
C PHE A 445 -37.75 -10.23 30.57
N LYS A 446 -37.94 -11.52 30.88
CA LYS A 446 -38.79 -12.40 30.05
C LYS A 446 -40.23 -11.85 29.94
N ILE A 447 -40.80 -11.38 31.04
CA ILE A 447 -42.16 -10.79 31.08
C ILE A 447 -42.20 -9.51 30.21
N ASN A 448 -41.28 -8.59 30.39
CA ASN A 448 -41.29 -7.32 29.65
C ASN A 448 -41.16 -7.52 28.14
N ILE A 449 -40.26 -8.43 27.69
CA ILE A 449 -40.09 -8.72 26.25
C ILE A 449 -41.41 -9.29 25.69
N GLN A 450 -42.10 -10.18 26.42
CA GLN A 450 -43.39 -10.72 26.01
C GLN A 450 -44.49 -9.65 25.93
N GLU A 451 -44.53 -8.72 26.87
CA GLU A 451 -45.48 -7.60 26.87
C GLU A 451 -45.19 -6.63 25.69
N TRP A 452 -43.91 -6.31 25.44
CA TRP A 452 -43.54 -5.49 24.31
C TRP A 452 -43.92 -6.16 22.98
N TYR A 453 -43.75 -7.47 22.88
CA TYR A 453 -44.16 -8.22 21.72
C TYR A 453 -45.69 -8.22 21.52
N LYS A 454 -46.47 -8.42 22.58
CA LYS A 454 -47.93 -8.32 22.51
C LYS A 454 -48.40 -6.95 22.03
N SER A 455 -47.74 -5.90 22.51
CA SER A 455 -48.06 -4.52 22.07
C SER A 455 -47.66 -4.32 20.59
N TYR A 456 -46.54 -4.87 20.16
CA TYR A 456 -46.06 -4.81 18.77
C TYR A 456 -46.98 -5.60 17.83
N ASP A 457 -47.41 -6.79 18.25
CA ASP A 457 -48.25 -7.68 17.46
C ASP A 457 -49.70 -7.21 17.33
N SER A 458 -50.11 -6.21 18.13
CA SER A 458 -51.45 -5.64 18.10
C SER A 458 -51.81 -4.91 16.79
N ALA A 459 -50.79 -4.45 16.03
CA ALA A 459 -50.96 -3.83 14.72
C ALA A 459 -49.78 -4.19 13.82
N ARG A 460 -50.04 -4.78 12.67
CA ARG A 460 -49.02 -5.18 11.70
C ARG A 460 -49.19 -4.46 10.37
N LEU A 461 -48.08 -3.91 9.84
CA LEU A 461 -47.96 -3.38 8.49
C LEU A 461 -47.23 -4.41 7.63
N PHE A 462 -47.85 -4.84 6.55
CA PHE A 462 -47.26 -5.79 5.63
C PHE A 462 -46.69 -5.07 4.39
N CYS A 463 -45.46 -5.40 4.03
CA CYS A 463 -44.87 -5.04 2.74
C CYS A 463 -44.55 -6.32 1.97
N GLY A 464 -45.06 -6.44 0.77
CA GLY A 464 -44.89 -7.63 -0.08
C GLY A 464 -45.93 -7.70 -1.19
N TYR A 465 -45.97 -8.82 -1.94
CA TYR A 465 -46.97 -9.03 -2.94
C TYR A 465 -48.26 -9.45 -2.27
N VAL A 466 -49.34 -8.68 -2.49
CA VAL A 466 -50.66 -9.02 -2.02
C VAL A 466 -51.51 -9.49 -3.17
N LEU A 467 -51.96 -10.74 -3.09
CA LEU A 467 -52.93 -11.31 -4.03
C LEU A 467 -54.35 -11.02 -3.48
N LYS A 468 -55.11 -10.24 -4.21
CA LYS A 468 -56.52 -10.02 -3.93
C LYS A 468 -57.35 -10.76 -4.97
N VAL A 469 -58.22 -11.64 -4.52
CA VAL A 469 -59.12 -12.40 -5.35
C VAL A 469 -60.58 -12.09 -4.98
N THR A 470 -61.45 -12.22 -5.95
CA THR A 470 -62.92 -12.12 -5.72
C THR A 470 -63.44 -13.37 -5.04
N ASP A 471 -64.58 -13.30 -4.40
CA ASP A 471 -65.19 -14.39 -3.64
C ASP A 471 -65.34 -15.67 -4.46
N SER A 472 -65.61 -15.56 -5.77
CA SER A 472 -65.67 -16.70 -6.71
C SER A 472 -64.33 -17.40 -6.87
N ASN A 473 -63.22 -16.74 -6.64
CA ASN A 473 -61.86 -17.26 -6.90
C ASN A 473 -61.11 -17.66 -5.61
N ILE A 474 -61.72 -17.46 -4.42
CA ILE A 474 -61.12 -17.86 -3.14
C ILE A 474 -60.78 -19.34 -3.12
N ALA A 475 -61.76 -20.18 -3.56
CA ALA A 475 -61.53 -21.63 -3.62
C ALA A 475 -60.36 -22.04 -4.55
N ILE A 476 -60.12 -21.29 -5.62
CA ILE A 476 -58.97 -21.53 -6.52
C ILE A 476 -57.66 -21.11 -5.81
N ALA A 477 -57.61 -19.97 -5.14
CA ALA A 477 -56.44 -19.50 -4.43
C ALA A 477 -56.01 -20.44 -3.28
N GLU A 478 -56.98 -20.97 -2.52
CA GLU A 478 -56.70 -21.83 -1.35
C GLU A 478 -56.40 -23.27 -1.71
N ASN A 479 -56.98 -23.82 -2.82
CA ASN A 479 -56.82 -25.20 -3.20
C ASN A 479 -55.77 -25.44 -4.29
N ASN A 480 -55.28 -24.41 -4.97
CA ASN A 480 -54.25 -24.59 -5.99
C ASN A 480 -52.87 -24.78 -5.32
N PRO A 481 -52.23 -25.98 -5.48
CA PRO A 481 -50.94 -26.25 -4.86
C PRO A 481 -49.81 -25.27 -5.28
N LYS A 482 -49.93 -24.72 -6.50
CA LYS A 482 -48.95 -23.78 -7.05
C LYS A 482 -49.01 -22.39 -6.41
N ILE A 483 -50.21 -21.95 -6.04
CA ILE A 483 -50.42 -20.68 -5.30
C ILE A 483 -50.09 -20.87 -3.83
N LYS A 484 -50.55 -21.97 -3.23
CA LYS A 484 -50.38 -22.31 -1.83
C LYS A 484 -48.91 -22.33 -1.40
N LYS A 485 -48.01 -22.69 -2.28
CA LYS A 485 -46.55 -22.66 -2.07
C LYS A 485 -46.01 -21.25 -1.74
N TYR A 486 -46.65 -20.22 -2.30
CA TYR A 486 -46.22 -18.83 -2.14
C TYR A 486 -47.07 -18.07 -1.12
N ILE A 487 -48.15 -18.62 -0.58
CA ILE A 487 -48.96 -17.96 0.45
C ILE A 487 -48.22 -17.99 1.78
N LYS A 488 -47.81 -16.82 2.25
CA LYS A 488 -47.19 -16.63 3.56
C LYS A 488 -48.23 -16.53 4.67
N GLU A 489 -49.26 -15.73 4.43
CA GLU A 489 -50.31 -15.46 5.42
C GLU A 489 -51.62 -15.06 4.72
N LYS A 490 -52.77 -15.49 5.27
CA LYS A 490 -54.10 -15.03 4.86
C LYS A 490 -54.43 -13.80 5.69
N LEU A 491 -54.47 -12.61 5.08
CA LEU A 491 -54.72 -11.35 5.76
C LEU A 491 -56.22 -11.11 6.02
N ALA A 492 -57.05 -11.51 5.08
CA ALA A 492 -58.50 -11.49 5.14
C ALA A 492 -59.08 -12.45 4.10
N ASP A 493 -60.39 -12.65 4.11
CA ASP A 493 -61.02 -13.46 3.06
C ASP A 493 -60.77 -12.89 1.66
N GLY A 494 -60.18 -13.69 0.80
CA GLY A 494 -59.79 -13.30 -0.54
C GLY A 494 -58.53 -12.41 -0.62
N ILE A 495 -57.80 -12.18 0.49
CA ILE A 495 -56.55 -11.37 0.51
C ILE A 495 -55.42 -12.19 1.13
N TYR A 496 -54.39 -12.47 0.32
CA TYR A 496 -53.25 -13.29 0.72
C TYR A 496 -51.94 -12.53 0.53
N LEU A 497 -51.06 -12.60 1.53
CA LEU A 497 -49.70 -12.13 1.44
C LEU A 497 -48.85 -13.25 0.81
N LEU A 498 -48.14 -12.93 -0.25
CA LEU A 498 -47.29 -13.87 -0.97
C LEU A 498 -45.81 -13.63 -0.66
N ASP A 499 -45.08 -14.71 -0.45
CA ASP A 499 -43.61 -14.72 -0.35
C ASP A 499 -43.01 -15.22 -1.66
N ILE A 500 -42.65 -14.30 -2.54
CA ILE A 500 -42.06 -14.62 -3.84
C ILE A 500 -40.62 -14.09 -3.85
N PRO A 501 -39.60 -14.98 -3.71
CA PRO A 501 -38.23 -14.57 -3.43
C PRO A 501 -37.46 -13.96 -4.61
N VAL A 502 -37.88 -14.16 -5.85
CA VAL A 502 -37.10 -13.71 -7.04
C VAL A 502 -38.04 -13.19 -8.14
N ASN A 503 -37.69 -12.08 -8.78
CA ASN A 503 -38.45 -11.48 -9.89
C ASN A 503 -38.77 -12.42 -11.07
N SER A 504 -37.90 -13.41 -11.31
CA SER A 504 -38.17 -14.45 -12.35
C SER A 504 -39.31 -15.40 -11.97
N GLU A 505 -39.49 -15.65 -10.65
CA GLU A 505 -40.56 -16.50 -10.14
C GLU A 505 -41.95 -15.83 -10.20
N ILE A 506 -41.99 -14.48 -10.14
CA ILE A 506 -43.22 -13.73 -10.31
C ILE A 506 -43.85 -13.97 -11.68
N LYS A 507 -43.05 -13.96 -12.74
CA LYS A 507 -43.54 -14.23 -14.12
C LYS A 507 -44.05 -15.67 -14.25
N THR A 508 -43.41 -16.58 -13.55
CA THR A 508 -43.83 -18.00 -13.51
C THR A 508 -45.10 -18.14 -12.69
N PHE A 509 -45.18 -17.49 -11.53
CA PHE A 509 -46.37 -17.44 -10.69
C PHE A 509 -47.58 -16.88 -11.44
N ILE A 510 -47.42 -15.77 -12.16
CA ILE A 510 -48.50 -15.16 -12.95
C ILE A 510 -49.02 -16.14 -14.01
N LYS A 511 -48.11 -16.84 -14.70
CA LYS A 511 -48.46 -17.83 -15.75
C LYS A 511 -49.13 -19.11 -15.20
N GLU A 512 -48.71 -19.55 -14.01
CA GLU A 512 -49.11 -20.82 -13.43
C GLU A 512 -50.25 -20.70 -12.40
N SER A 513 -50.61 -19.45 -12.02
CA SER A 513 -51.65 -19.20 -11.02
C SER A 513 -53.05 -19.73 -11.42
N GLY A 514 -53.31 -19.90 -12.69
CA GLY A 514 -54.60 -20.37 -13.19
C GLY A 514 -55.68 -19.27 -13.20
N PHE A 515 -55.31 -18.00 -13.01
CA PHE A 515 -56.20 -16.87 -13.23
C PHE A 515 -56.06 -16.37 -14.66
N ASP A 516 -57.20 -16.21 -15.35
CA ASP A 516 -57.21 -15.81 -16.76
C ASP A 516 -56.60 -14.44 -17.04
N PHE A 517 -56.63 -13.58 -16.03
CA PHE A 517 -56.04 -12.21 -16.05
C PHE A 517 -55.38 -11.87 -14.73
N LEU A 518 -54.08 -12.13 -14.61
CA LEU A 518 -53.25 -11.51 -13.56
C LEU A 518 -52.38 -10.43 -14.21
N GLY A 519 -52.63 -9.19 -13.83
CA GLY A 519 -51.87 -8.02 -14.37
C GLY A 519 -50.43 -7.98 -13.91
N CYS A 520 -49.64 -7.11 -14.54
CA CYS A 520 -48.26 -6.90 -14.13
C CYS A 520 -48.14 -6.36 -12.68
N VAL A 521 -47.15 -6.86 -11.95
CA VAL A 521 -46.84 -6.37 -10.61
C VAL A 521 -46.23 -4.97 -10.70
N GLN A 522 -46.76 -4.01 -9.94
CA GLN A 522 -46.13 -2.68 -9.77
C GLN A 522 -45.02 -2.78 -8.71
N GLN A 523 -43.79 -2.62 -9.11
CA GLN A 523 -42.62 -2.69 -8.22
C GLN A 523 -41.92 -1.36 -8.00
N SER A 524 -41.32 -1.17 -6.82
CA SER A 524 -40.57 0.00 -6.44
C SER A 524 -39.07 -0.16 -6.18
N GLU A 525 -38.45 -1.37 -6.27
CA GLU A 525 -36.98 -1.48 -6.06
C GLU A 525 -36.27 -2.62 -6.84
N PRO A 526 -35.01 -2.40 -7.30
CA PRO A 526 -34.21 -3.41 -8.03
C PRO A 526 -33.43 -4.34 -7.09
N PRO A 527 -33.08 -5.58 -7.53
CA PRO A 527 -32.32 -6.53 -6.73
C PRO A 527 -30.83 -6.18 -6.63
N ILE A 528 -30.27 -6.38 -5.44
CA ILE A 528 -28.85 -6.15 -5.15
C ILE A 528 -28.03 -7.43 -5.45
N GLU A 529 -27.02 -7.33 -6.32
CA GLU A 529 -26.08 -8.41 -6.55
C GLU A 529 -25.19 -8.67 -5.32
N GLN A 530 -25.20 -9.92 -4.83
CA GLN A 530 -24.48 -10.34 -3.63
C GLN A 530 -23.10 -10.90 -4.00
N ASN A 531 -22.07 -10.06 -3.97
CA ASN A 531 -20.69 -10.52 -4.07
C ASN A 531 -20.07 -10.72 -2.69
N GLY A 532 -19.66 -11.94 -2.35
CA GLY A 532 -18.89 -12.24 -1.15
C GLY A 532 -17.49 -11.59 -1.18
N PHE A 533 -16.74 -11.64 -0.05
CA PHE A 533 -15.39 -11.14 0.04
C PHE A 533 -14.36 -12.09 -0.60
N PRO A 534 -13.22 -11.58 -1.09
CA PRO A 534 -12.14 -12.42 -1.61
C PRO A 534 -11.47 -13.19 -0.47
N LYS A 535 -10.96 -14.40 -0.77
CA LYS A 535 -10.21 -15.23 0.19
C LYS A 535 -8.76 -14.75 0.31
N ILE A 536 -8.25 -14.67 1.55
CA ILE A 536 -6.89 -14.25 1.89
C ILE A 536 -6.20 -15.40 2.63
N PHE A 537 -4.89 -15.61 2.37
CA PHE A 537 -4.09 -16.68 2.98
C PHE A 537 -3.16 -16.12 4.05
N ASN A 538 -3.17 -16.69 5.24
CA ASN A 538 -2.41 -16.19 6.41
C ASN A 538 -0.96 -16.74 6.53
N ASN A 539 -0.54 -17.70 5.69
CA ASN A 539 0.67 -18.50 5.95
C ASN A 539 1.93 -18.12 5.15
N SER A 540 1.99 -16.95 4.52
CA SER A 540 3.13 -16.57 3.68
C SER A 540 4.03 -15.53 4.36
N SER A 541 5.32 -15.88 4.52
CA SER A 541 6.38 -14.95 4.91
C SER A 541 7.26 -14.66 3.70
N ILE A 542 7.55 -13.38 3.45
CA ILE A 542 8.39 -12.91 2.34
C ILE A 542 9.83 -13.44 2.49
N PHE A 543 10.34 -13.49 3.73
CA PHE A 543 11.70 -13.94 3.99
C PHE A 543 11.94 -15.42 3.69
N SER A 544 10.92 -16.27 3.70
CA SER A 544 11.09 -17.67 3.26
C SER A 544 11.46 -17.77 1.78
N SER A 545 10.93 -16.88 0.95
CA SER A 545 11.25 -16.80 -0.48
C SER A 545 12.59 -16.09 -0.75
N ILE A 546 12.89 -15.04 0.02
CA ILE A 546 14.11 -14.23 -0.13
C ILE A 546 15.34 -14.95 0.39
N ASN A 547 15.25 -15.68 1.50
CA ASN A 547 16.38 -16.41 2.10
C ASN A 547 16.97 -17.45 1.15
N SER A 548 16.22 -17.99 0.21
CA SER A 548 16.74 -18.89 -0.82
C SER A 548 17.77 -18.22 -1.75
N ILE A 549 17.74 -16.88 -1.88
CA ILE A 549 18.63 -16.10 -2.75
C ILE A 549 19.98 -15.84 -2.07
N TYR A 550 20.00 -15.68 -0.73
CA TYR A 550 21.19 -15.30 0.04
C TYR A 550 21.78 -16.39 0.94
N THR A 551 21.22 -17.61 0.91
CA THR A 551 21.70 -18.71 1.77
C THR A 551 23.14 -19.11 1.42
N ASN A 552 24.03 -19.04 2.44
CA ASN A 552 25.30 -19.75 2.57
C ASN A 552 26.57 -19.16 1.93
N LYS A 553 26.67 -17.85 1.67
CA LYS A 553 28.00 -17.28 1.35
C LYS A 553 28.50 -16.39 2.49
N PRO A 554 29.79 -16.48 2.88
CA PRO A 554 30.34 -15.59 3.89
C PRO A 554 30.24 -14.14 3.41
N GLN A 555 29.59 -13.29 4.21
CA GLN A 555 29.45 -11.87 3.93
C GLN A 555 30.76 -11.13 4.23
N GLN A 556 31.18 -10.25 3.32
CA GLN A 556 32.27 -9.32 3.55
C GLN A 556 31.72 -7.97 4.03
N THR A 557 32.28 -7.46 5.10
CA THR A 557 31.97 -6.11 5.57
C THR A 557 32.69 -5.07 4.73
N ILE A 558 32.01 -3.97 4.45
CA ILE A 558 32.57 -2.84 3.73
C ILE A 558 33.61 -2.15 4.60
N SER A 559 34.82 -1.94 4.06
CA SER A 559 35.85 -1.18 4.75
C SER A 559 35.91 0.25 4.21
N VAL A 560 35.19 1.15 4.87
CA VAL A 560 35.22 2.61 4.57
C VAL A 560 36.65 3.16 4.65
N SER A 561 37.50 2.57 5.49
CA SER A 561 38.91 2.96 5.63
C SER A 561 39.72 2.69 4.37
N ASP A 562 39.45 1.60 3.66
CA ASP A 562 40.23 1.20 2.49
C ASP A 562 39.85 2.01 1.26
N SER A 563 38.58 2.35 1.09
CA SER A 563 38.17 3.24 0.00
C SER A 563 38.77 4.65 0.17
N ARG A 564 38.79 5.19 1.39
CA ARG A 564 39.43 6.49 1.68
C ARG A 564 40.94 6.47 1.44
N LYS A 565 41.63 5.41 1.84
CA LYS A 565 43.09 5.26 1.60
C LYS A 565 43.37 5.27 0.12
N LYS A 566 42.60 4.54 -0.69
CA LYS A 566 42.78 4.48 -2.13
C LYS A 566 42.48 5.80 -2.83
N ILE A 567 41.40 6.48 -2.46
CA ILE A 567 41.07 7.83 -2.96
C ILE A 567 42.24 8.79 -2.67
N ASN A 568 42.74 8.80 -1.43
CA ASN A 568 43.84 9.68 -1.04
C ASN A 568 45.12 9.31 -1.82
N TYR A 569 45.44 8.04 -1.97
CA TYR A 569 46.57 7.58 -2.76
C TYR A 569 46.53 8.08 -4.21
N LEU A 570 45.38 7.96 -4.86
CA LEU A 570 45.21 8.43 -6.25
C LEU A 570 45.27 9.99 -6.30
N LYS A 571 44.76 10.70 -5.30
CA LYS A 571 44.88 12.16 -5.20
C LYS A 571 46.32 12.58 -5.07
N ASP A 572 47.12 11.90 -4.24
CA ASP A 572 48.54 12.19 -4.05
C ASP A 572 49.31 11.99 -5.34
N ILE A 573 49.00 10.95 -6.12
CA ILE A 573 49.63 10.73 -7.44
C ILE A 573 49.31 11.90 -8.37
N VAL A 574 48.06 12.38 -8.45
CA VAL A 574 47.68 13.48 -9.32
C VAL A 574 48.36 14.79 -8.87
N LEU A 575 48.45 15.03 -7.57
CA LEU A 575 49.14 16.23 -7.03
C LEU A 575 50.62 16.24 -7.32
N SER A 576 51.27 15.05 -7.37
CA SER A 576 52.71 14.92 -7.66
C SER A 576 53.03 15.05 -9.15
N LYS A 577 52.07 14.88 -10.08
CA LYS A 577 52.25 15.00 -11.51
C LYS A 577 52.35 16.46 -11.97
N GLN A 578 53.21 16.73 -12.97
CA GLN A 578 53.31 18.04 -13.66
C GLN A 578 52.19 18.13 -14.68
N LEU A 579 50.97 18.51 -14.21
CA LEU A 579 49.77 18.68 -15.03
C LEU A 579 49.31 20.14 -14.90
N ASP A 580 48.58 20.62 -15.91
CA ASP A 580 47.94 21.92 -15.86
C ASP A 580 46.88 21.96 -14.73
N LYS A 581 46.58 23.15 -14.22
CA LYS A 581 45.62 23.34 -13.12
C LYS A 581 44.26 22.72 -13.45
N GLN A 582 43.76 22.96 -14.65
CA GLN A 582 42.48 22.40 -15.10
C GLN A 582 42.45 20.88 -15.19
N GLN A 583 43.62 20.30 -15.66
CA GLN A 583 43.79 18.83 -15.70
C GLN A 583 43.78 18.23 -14.31
N LYS A 584 44.47 18.83 -13.37
CA LYS A 584 44.48 18.40 -11.95
C LYS A 584 43.09 18.44 -11.34
N GLU A 585 42.37 19.56 -11.50
CA GLU A 585 41.02 19.73 -10.96
C GLU A 585 40.07 18.67 -11.57
N SER A 586 40.06 18.46 -12.91
CA SER A 586 39.26 17.44 -13.54
C SER A 586 39.54 16.03 -13.01
N LEU A 587 40.81 15.65 -12.86
CA LEU A 587 41.19 14.33 -12.33
C LEU A 587 40.82 14.18 -10.85
N LEU A 588 40.99 15.21 -10.04
CA LEU A 588 40.61 15.20 -8.62
C LEU A 588 39.10 15.02 -8.46
N HIS A 589 38.30 15.67 -9.31
CA HIS A 589 36.83 15.50 -9.32
C HIS A 589 36.44 14.07 -9.73
N LYS A 590 37.05 13.53 -10.80
CA LYS A 590 36.82 12.13 -11.23
C LYS A 590 37.19 11.11 -10.13
N ILE A 591 38.29 11.36 -9.38
CA ILE A 591 38.67 10.52 -8.24
C ILE A 591 37.67 10.64 -7.10
N SER A 592 37.22 11.86 -6.80
CA SER A 592 36.24 12.09 -5.73
C SER A 592 34.91 11.40 -6.03
N ASN A 593 34.49 11.37 -7.30
CA ASN A 593 33.30 10.68 -7.78
C ASN A 593 33.52 9.18 -8.04
N ARG A 594 34.68 8.64 -7.63
CA ARG A 594 35.01 7.19 -7.73
C ARG A 594 35.02 6.63 -9.16
N LEU A 595 35.24 7.49 -10.16
CA LEU A 595 35.29 7.11 -11.58
C LEU A 595 36.69 6.65 -12.00
N ILE A 596 37.73 6.99 -11.26
CA ILE A 596 39.12 6.51 -11.48
C ILE A 596 39.34 5.30 -10.58
N ILE A 597 39.50 4.14 -11.18
CA ILE A 597 39.70 2.85 -10.50
C ILE A 597 41.11 2.31 -10.58
N SER A 598 41.90 2.79 -11.54
CA SER A 598 43.31 2.38 -11.73
C SER A 598 44.24 3.56 -12.02
N GLU A 599 45.54 3.36 -11.74
CA GLU A 599 46.58 4.33 -12.07
C GLU A 599 46.75 4.52 -13.58
N GLU A 600 46.45 3.50 -14.37
CA GLU A 600 46.56 3.53 -15.83
C GLU A 600 45.66 4.63 -16.42
N GLN A 601 44.48 4.86 -15.83
CA GLN A 601 43.57 5.93 -16.23
C GLN A 601 44.17 7.33 -15.99
N LEU A 602 45.11 7.47 -15.05
CA LEU A 602 45.82 8.73 -14.76
C LEU A 602 46.98 8.98 -15.74
N ASN A 603 47.45 7.96 -16.44
CA ASN A 603 48.59 8.05 -17.37
C ASN A 603 48.16 8.30 -18.83
N ASN A 604 46.90 8.13 -19.12
CA ASN A 604 46.37 8.34 -20.47
C ASN A 604 46.26 9.85 -20.77
N THR A 605 47.06 10.31 -21.72
CA THR A 605 46.98 11.67 -22.29
C THR A 605 45.61 11.98 -22.92
N SER A 606 44.79 10.97 -23.09
CA SER A 606 43.48 10.99 -23.71
C SER A 606 42.33 11.26 -22.76
N VAL A 607 42.55 11.36 -21.46
CA VAL A 607 41.48 11.78 -20.56
C VAL A 607 41.15 13.24 -20.92
N ARG A 608 40.05 13.42 -21.67
CA ARG A 608 39.57 14.75 -22.07
C ARG A 608 39.44 15.61 -20.84
N ILE A 609 40.09 16.78 -20.88
CA ILE A 609 39.96 17.80 -19.83
C ILE A 609 38.54 18.29 -19.91
N GLU A 610 37.75 17.93 -18.91
CA GLU A 610 36.37 18.36 -18.79
C GLU A 610 36.17 19.01 -17.44
N ILE A 611 35.59 20.19 -17.45
CA ILE A 611 35.10 20.81 -16.21
C ILE A 611 33.80 20.09 -15.89
N LEU A 612 33.79 19.30 -14.82
CA LEU A 612 32.63 18.52 -14.40
C LEU A 612 31.86 19.21 -13.27
N GLU A 613 32.49 20.09 -12.53
CA GLU A 613 31.92 20.70 -11.33
C GLU A 613 32.27 22.19 -11.25
N ALA A 614 31.38 22.98 -10.64
CA ALA A 614 31.60 24.37 -10.29
C ALA A 614 30.96 24.66 -8.93
N GLU A 615 31.71 25.29 -8.04
CA GLU A 615 31.35 25.51 -6.63
C GLU A 615 31.35 26.98 -6.24
N GLY A 616 30.69 27.27 -5.13
CA GLY A 616 30.78 28.52 -4.40
C GLY A 616 30.42 29.77 -5.21
N MET A 617 31.31 30.77 -5.28
CA MET A 617 31.06 32.04 -5.95
C MET A 617 31.53 32.10 -7.41
N ASP A 618 31.96 30.98 -8.00
CA ASP A 618 32.39 30.95 -9.41
C ASP A 618 31.18 31.01 -10.36
N PHE A 619 30.61 32.17 -10.51
CA PHE A 619 29.46 32.42 -11.36
C PHE A 619 29.75 32.17 -12.86
N ALA A 620 30.94 32.55 -13.32
CA ALA A 620 31.34 32.35 -14.70
C ALA A 620 31.56 30.86 -15.04
N GLY A 621 32.18 30.10 -14.14
CA GLY A 621 32.34 28.66 -14.25
C GLY A 621 31.02 27.92 -14.25
N LYS A 622 30.07 28.33 -13.40
CA LYS A 622 28.72 27.76 -13.39
C LYS A 622 27.97 27.97 -14.70
N ILE A 623 27.99 29.20 -15.24
CA ILE A 623 27.35 29.49 -16.55
C ILE A 623 27.99 28.63 -17.65
N HIS A 624 29.34 28.59 -17.70
CA HIS A 624 30.04 27.81 -18.70
C HIS A 624 29.72 26.32 -18.61
N LEU A 625 29.62 25.79 -17.39
CA LEU A 625 29.26 24.39 -17.16
C LEU A 625 27.84 24.09 -17.66
N VAL A 626 26.87 24.97 -17.35
CA VAL A 626 25.49 24.81 -17.84
C VAL A 626 25.39 24.93 -19.35
N GLU A 627 26.10 25.90 -19.98
CA GLU A 627 26.12 26.04 -21.45
C GLU A 627 26.71 24.81 -22.12
N THR A 628 27.72 24.22 -21.51
CA THR A 628 28.35 22.99 -22.00
C THR A 628 27.40 21.80 -21.86
N ALA A 629 26.73 21.66 -20.72
CA ALA A 629 25.75 20.61 -20.47
C ALA A 629 24.57 20.68 -21.46
N ILE A 630 24.03 21.88 -21.72
CA ILE A 630 22.97 22.10 -22.73
C ILE A 630 23.46 21.70 -24.14
N LYS A 631 24.69 22.07 -24.48
CA LYS A 631 25.26 21.78 -25.81
C LYS A 631 25.51 20.29 -26.03
N GLU A 632 25.87 19.58 -24.96
CA GLU A 632 26.22 18.15 -25.04
C GLU A 632 25.08 17.23 -24.60
N ASP A 633 23.90 17.80 -24.28
CA ASP A 633 22.70 17.11 -23.82
C ASP A 633 22.98 16.23 -22.58
N ASP A 634 23.76 16.78 -21.63
CA ASP A 634 24.13 16.11 -20.41
C ASP A 634 23.16 16.49 -19.28
N MET A 635 22.94 15.56 -18.36
CA MET A 635 22.23 15.84 -17.12
C MET A 635 23.13 16.61 -16.14
N MET A 636 22.50 17.27 -15.17
CA MET A 636 23.18 18.01 -14.14
C MET A 636 22.61 17.71 -12.76
N GLU A 637 23.48 17.81 -11.77
CA GLU A 637 23.15 17.82 -10.36
C GLU A 637 23.32 19.23 -9.82
N LEU A 638 22.27 19.77 -9.18
CA LEU A 638 22.23 21.08 -8.57
C LEU A 638 22.09 20.95 -7.07
N THR A 639 23.01 21.52 -6.30
CA THR A 639 22.96 21.53 -4.83
C THR A 639 22.63 22.92 -4.32
N PHE A 640 21.64 23.01 -3.43
CA PHE A 640 21.19 24.25 -2.80
C PHE A 640 21.32 24.17 -1.28
N PRO A 641 21.52 25.32 -0.59
CA PRO A 641 21.43 25.36 0.85
C PRO A 641 19.98 25.21 1.28
N ASN A 642 19.72 24.37 2.26
CA ASN A 642 18.40 24.25 2.87
C ASN A 642 18.23 25.33 3.94
N VAL A 643 17.20 26.18 3.76
CA VAL A 643 16.95 27.33 4.66
C VAL A 643 16.41 26.88 6.03
N ASP A 644 15.72 25.74 6.07
CA ASP A 644 15.01 25.23 7.26
C ASP A 644 15.87 24.28 8.12
N SER A 645 16.92 23.72 7.55
CA SER A 645 17.89 22.86 8.24
C SER A 645 19.30 23.27 7.82
N ASN A 646 20.29 23.24 8.73
CA ASN A 646 21.70 23.51 8.41
C ASN A 646 22.30 22.49 7.41
N GLY A 647 21.57 22.10 6.39
CA GLY A 647 21.91 21.09 5.40
C GLY A 647 21.87 21.62 3.97
N PHE A 648 22.09 20.71 3.03
CA PHE A 648 21.95 20.95 1.60
C PHE A 648 20.92 19.98 1.03
N PHE A 649 20.22 20.40 -0.02
CA PHE A 649 19.40 19.50 -0.82
C PHE A 649 19.87 19.51 -2.27
N THR A 650 19.75 18.38 -2.92
CA THR A 650 20.25 18.16 -4.27
C THR A 650 19.11 17.81 -5.21
N ILE A 651 19.14 18.38 -6.41
CA ILE A 651 18.19 18.12 -7.49
C ILE A 651 18.99 17.63 -8.69
N VAL A 652 18.47 16.62 -9.39
CA VAL A 652 19.05 16.09 -10.62
C VAL A 652 18.07 16.29 -11.79
N GLY A 653 18.59 16.63 -12.95
CA GLY A 653 17.74 16.85 -14.11
C GLY A 653 18.51 17.32 -15.35
N THR A 654 17.76 17.77 -16.35
CA THR A 654 18.29 18.21 -17.65
C THR A 654 18.19 19.74 -17.79
N PRO A 655 19.29 20.45 -18.06
CA PRO A 655 19.27 21.88 -18.32
C PRO A 655 18.67 22.15 -19.70
N LEU A 656 17.60 22.95 -19.75
CA LEU A 656 16.90 23.27 -21.01
C LEU A 656 17.35 24.60 -21.64
N GLY A 657 17.87 25.54 -20.84
CA GLY A 657 18.30 26.83 -21.33
C GLY A 657 18.69 27.80 -20.22
N ILE A 658 19.39 28.88 -20.58
CA ILE A 658 19.78 29.97 -19.68
C ILE A 658 19.11 31.27 -20.14
N ALA A 659 18.39 31.91 -19.22
CA ALA A 659 17.90 33.28 -19.42
C ALA A 659 18.82 34.26 -18.69
N LYS A 660 19.55 35.10 -19.41
CA LYS A 660 20.47 36.09 -18.86
C LYS A 660 19.73 37.43 -18.70
N GLN A 661 19.74 38.00 -17.50
CA GLN A 661 19.26 39.33 -17.17
C GLN A 661 20.44 40.16 -16.61
N PRO A 662 20.39 41.52 -16.65
CA PRO A 662 21.46 42.32 -16.10
C PRO A 662 21.75 42.02 -14.64
N GLY A 663 22.89 41.36 -14.38
CA GLY A 663 23.33 40.97 -13.04
C GLY A 663 22.84 39.62 -12.55
N GLU A 664 21.95 38.94 -13.23
CA GLU A 664 21.38 37.64 -12.86
C GLU A 664 21.28 36.68 -14.04
N ALA A 665 21.38 35.39 -13.76
CA ALA A 665 21.13 34.36 -14.78
C ALA A 665 20.24 33.27 -14.17
N PHE A 666 19.20 32.90 -14.90
CA PHE A 666 18.25 31.85 -14.54
C PHE A 666 18.45 30.64 -15.42
N LEU A 667 18.56 29.50 -14.77
CA LEU A 667 18.63 28.20 -15.41
C LEU A 667 17.21 27.64 -15.52
N LYS A 668 16.73 27.40 -16.75
CA LYS A 668 15.53 26.60 -17.01
C LYS A 668 15.90 25.13 -16.94
N PHE A 669 15.34 24.40 -16.00
CA PHE A 669 15.77 23.05 -15.64
C PHE A 669 14.58 22.11 -15.54
N GLN A 670 14.69 20.94 -16.14
CA GLN A 670 13.70 19.88 -16.03
C GLN A 670 14.15 18.90 -14.96
N ILE A 671 13.39 18.83 -13.88
CA ILE A 671 13.70 18.00 -12.71
C ILE A 671 13.34 16.53 -12.98
N GLU A 672 14.24 15.62 -12.69
CA GLU A 672 13.98 14.18 -12.70
C GLU A 672 13.60 13.68 -11.31
N PRO A 673 12.69 12.70 -11.15
CA PRO A 673 11.92 12.02 -12.20
C PRO A 673 10.58 12.69 -12.53
N SER A 674 10.21 13.80 -11.86
CA SER A 674 8.88 14.45 -12.00
C SER A 674 8.63 15.05 -13.40
N LYS A 675 9.70 15.30 -14.17
CA LYS A 675 9.67 16.01 -15.46
C LYS A 675 9.13 17.46 -15.37
N GLU A 676 8.99 17.99 -14.15
CA GLU A 676 8.60 19.37 -13.92
C GLU A 676 9.69 20.34 -14.38
N ILE A 677 9.29 21.46 -14.95
CA ILE A 677 10.22 22.48 -15.43
C ILE A 677 10.19 23.66 -14.48
N GLU A 678 11.33 23.94 -13.86
CA GLU A 678 11.51 25.09 -12.96
C GLU A 678 12.65 26.00 -13.41
N ASN A 679 12.61 27.24 -12.92
CA ASN A 679 13.66 28.24 -13.18
C ASN A 679 14.46 28.49 -11.89
N PHE A 680 15.74 28.15 -11.91
CA PHE A 680 16.64 28.34 -10.79
C PHE A 680 17.60 29.51 -11.00
N LEU A 681 17.78 30.35 -9.98
CA LEU A 681 18.77 31.41 -10.01
C LEU A 681 20.17 30.81 -9.82
N ILE A 682 21.05 30.91 -10.82
CA ILE A 682 22.39 30.28 -10.81
C ILE A 682 23.24 30.73 -9.63
N SER A 683 23.08 31.99 -9.17
CA SER A 683 23.81 32.49 -7.99
C SER A 683 23.43 31.82 -6.66
N LYS A 684 22.22 31.23 -6.57
CA LYS A 684 21.76 30.50 -5.37
C LYS A 684 22.21 29.03 -5.33
N ILE A 685 22.70 28.50 -6.44
CA ILE A 685 23.19 27.13 -6.51
C ILE A 685 24.57 27.10 -5.86
N THR A 686 24.75 26.28 -4.84
CA THR A 686 26.01 26.16 -4.12
C THR A 686 27.02 25.34 -4.90
N HIS A 687 26.58 24.24 -5.50
CA HIS A 687 27.39 23.31 -6.28
C HIS A 687 26.63 22.83 -7.51
N LEU A 688 27.33 22.79 -8.62
CA LEU A 688 26.85 22.27 -9.91
C LEU A 688 27.76 21.14 -10.34
N ARG A 689 27.16 20.01 -10.70
CA ARG A 689 27.89 18.86 -11.25
C ARG A 689 27.25 18.45 -12.58
N ARG A 690 28.06 18.23 -13.59
CA ARG A 690 27.66 17.67 -14.86
C ARG A 690 27.75 16.16 -14.82
N ILE A 691 26.74 15.49 -15.33
CA ILE A 691 26.58 14.03 -15.32
C ILE A 691 26.56 13.56 -16.79
N HIS A 692 27.31 12.53 -17.09
CA HIS A 692 27.47 12.03 -18.47
C HIS A 692 26.43 10.96 -18.87
N PHE A 693 25.31 10.86 -18.14
CA PHE A 693 24.28 9.86 -18.41
C PHE A 693 22.93 10.47 -18.77
#